data_f3ebf9ef03114d0eee0c3592404df171
#
_entry.id   f3ebf9ef03114d0eee0c3592404df171
#
_cell.length_a   1.000
_cell.length_b   1.000
_cell.length_c   1.000
_cell.angle_alpha   90.00
_cell.angle_beta   90.00
_cell.angle_gamma   90.00
#
_symmetry.space_group_name_H-M   'P 1'
#
loop_
_entity.id
_entity.type
_entity.pdbx_description
1 polymer ?
#
loop_
_entity_poly.entity_id
_entity_poly.type
_entity_poly.pdbx_seq_one_letter_code
_entity_poly.pdbx_strand_id
1 'polypeptide(L)'
;MLDELTSTSGVNVGILSRIEKFRIVLIKPSKYDDEGYVIRFWKGVLPSNTLNVLHGLTQDVKERSVFGDLPIEVVTFDETAEKVPLRKIIRWSREPRTRLLVCLVGVQTNQFPRALDMAKIFRAEGISVIIGGFHTSGTINMLGEQEPDIQELFHESICVVSGEVEGKWEMILSDFLNGQLKPLYSFAQDLQSLVDIGDAPLPKTSAKTMEHFAYPSFGTADTSRGCPFACTFCTIINVQGRKMRERSPESIAAMMRRNYLDNGITFYFFTDDNFARKKLWRETFEEIIKLREEGLRVTFMMQVDLAKKPKDFVPLAAKAGCTQVFIGMESVNPENLKAEGKQQNNVAEYRDIIKEWHAAGIVVHTGYIIGLPWDSKDQVPMDIRFLMDEIGPDQASFFMLTPLPGSHDHREMKKRSEWMDPDSNKRDSFHATIKHPVMSAEEWTEANENAWKHFYSKENMIKVLSKWTNNPKNYWNLMSVFFWYKNAALIEKQHPMVAGFFRLKERKARRPGYAVDSLPVHTWKRAKEITRLFIAWAKFLKEMEEVWLQTRKKSETEERWLEQIQKVQADVWQALRIADLQKIYSNARETLPEKARAVLDPLEDLSSKILVTRKDLHRFLKQWETLRDKIQVLRLREGDAAHSWLDEMHKIQTSIRFADRIHEWHEAYGRLREFLPSRTQLSLVKFDAINNRVVYSRQELQRIWAQTLTGLRHLNFRQIHPWKMTSAFAKDFFLTTSFAFKYREFSKL
;
A
#
# COMPACT_ATOMS: atom_id res chain seq x y z
N MET A 1 -5.01 -56.43 22.29
CA MET A 1 -4.00 -55.54 22.87
C MET A 1 -3.04 -55.16 21.72
N LEU A 2 -3.42 -54.23 20.88
CA LEU A 2 -2.49 -53.47 20.05
C LEU A 2 -2.39 -52.14 20.79
N ASP A 3 -1.38 -52.06 21.64
CA ASP A 3 -1.04 -50.83 22.35
C ASP A 3 -0.90 -49.67 21.37
N GLU A 4 -1.52 -48.58 21.70
CA GLU A 4 -1.46 -47.27 21.06
C GLU A 4 -0.02 -46.82 20.89
N LEU A 5 0.61 -47.27 19.81
CA LEU A 5 1.86 -46.67 19.35
C LEU A 5 1.54 -45.25 18.88
N THR A 6 1.64 -44.31 19.81
CA THR A 6 1.68 -42.89 19.42
C THR A 6 3.01 -42.57 18.76
N SER A 7 2.98 -41.89 17.60
CA SER A 7 4.19 -41.31 17.01
C SER A 7 4.79 -40.28 17.99
N THR A 8 6.02 -39.90 17.81
CA THR A 8 6.67 -38.79 18.56
C THR A 8 5.86 -37.50 18.55
N SER A 9 4.94 -37.34 17.60
CA SER A 9 3.99 -36.23 17.47
C SER A 9 2.69 -36.39 18.22
N GLY A 10 2.46 -37.48 18.95
CA GLY A 10 1.18 -37.76 19.63
C GLY A 10 0.02 -38.17 18.70
N VAL A 11 0.27 -38.42 17.41
CA VAL A 11 -0.76 -38.92 16.49
C VAL A 11 -0.75 -40.45 16.46
N ASN A 12 -1.93 -41.05 16.48
CA ASN A 12 -2.08 -42.49 16.41
C ASN A 12 -1.58 -43.05 15.07
N VAL A 13 -0.65 -43.98 15.12
CA VAL A 13 -0.01 -44.58 13.92
C VAL A 13 -1.01 -45.22 12.97
N GLY A 14 -2.08 -45.83 13.52
CA GLY A 14 -3.18 -46.41 12.74
C GLY A 14 -4.01 -45.37 11.98
N ILE A 15 -4.03 -44.13 12.44
CA ILE A 15 -4.63 -43.01 11.69
C ILE A 15 -3.70 -42.56 10.56
N LEU A 16 -2.42 -42.37 10.85
CA LEU A 16 -1.45 -41.95 9.84
C LEU A 16 -1.37 -42.90 8.64
N SER A 17 -1.43 -44.23 8.89
CA SER A 17 -1.41 -45.25 7.82
C SER A 17 -2.62 -45.20 6.85
N ARG A 18 -3.72 -44.56 7.27
CA ARG A 18 -4.95 -44.39 6.46
C ARG A 18 -4.97 -43.09 5.65
N ILE A 19 -4.03 -42.19 5.88
CA ILE A 19 -3.96 -40.89 5.25
C ILE A 19 -2.78 -40.87 4.28
N GLU A 20 -3.02 -40.49 3.03
CA GLU A 20 -1.97 -40.33 2.01
C GLU A 20 -1.51 -38.90 1.87
N LYS A 21 -2.32 -37.94 2.30
CA LYS A 21 -2.01 -36.52 2.18
C LYS A 21 -2.69 -35.71 3.28
N PHE A 22 -1.92 -34.80 3.89
CA PHE A 22 -2.44 -33.74 4.76
C PHE A 22 -2.30 -32.39 4.06
N ARG A 23 -3.41 -31.77 3.72
CA ARG A 23 -3.45 -30.46 3.08
C ARG A 23 -3.90 -29.39 4.06
N ILE A 24 -3.09 -28.36 4.23
CA ILE A 24 -3.38 -27.22 5.12
C ILE A 24 -3.53 -25.98 4.23
N VAL A 25 -4.70 -25.34 4.30
CA VAL A 25 -5.02 -24.13 3.53
C VAL A 25 -5.07 -22.95 4.48
N LEU A 26 -4.11 -22.06 4.35
CA LEU A 26 -4.00 -20.84 5.15
C LEU A 26 -4.60 -19.68 4.33
N ILE A 27 -5.64 -19.05 4.85
CA ILE A 27 -6.34 -17.95 4.16
C ILE A 27 -6.33 -16.71 5.06
N LYS A 28 -5.74 -15.63 4.58
CA LYS A 28 -5.96 -14.31 5.16
C LYS A 28 -7.20 -13.71 4.49
N PRO A 29 -8.32 -13.56 5.21
CA PRO A 29 -9.56 -13.04 4.63
C PRO A 29 -9.45 -11.55 4.35
N SER A 30 -10.24 -11.07 3.40
CA SER A 30 -10.49 -9.65 3.18
C SER A 30 -11.70 -9.17 4.01
N LYS A 31 -12.25 -8.02 3.70
CA LYS A 31 -13.50 -7.48 4.26
C LYS A 31 -14.49 -7.17 3.12
N TYR A 32 -15.69 -6.74 3.48
CA TYR A 32 -16.66 -6.25 2.52
C TYR A 32 -16.55 -4.73 2.36
N ASP A 33 -16.96 -4.20 1.19
CA ASP A 33 -17.25 -2.78 1.03
C ASP A 33 -18.70 -2.45 1.45
N ASP A 34 -19.05 -1.17 1.43
CA ASP A 34 -20.38 -0.70 1.83
C ASP A 34 -21.52 -1.19 0.90
N GLU A 35 -21.15 -1.60 -0.32
CA GLU A 35 -22.06 -2.25 -1.25
C GLU A 35 -22.13 -3.77 -1.03
N GLY A 36 -21.38 -4.33 -0.09
CA GLY A 36 -21.31 -5.74 0.23
C GLY A 36 -20.41 -6.57 -0.70
N TYR A 37 -19.60 -5.99 -1.56
CA TYR A 37 -18.61 -6.73 -2.35
C TYR A 37 -17.38 -7.05 -1.52
N VAL A 38 -16.82 -8.25 -1.71
CA VAL A 38 -15.50 -8.59 -1.16
C VAL A 38 -14.45 -7.64 -1.72
N ILE A 39 -13.69 -6.99 -0.85
CA ILE A 39 -12.59 -6.11 -1.27
C ILE A 39 -11.44 -6.96 -1.78
N ARG A 40 -11.13 -6.78 -3.05
CA ARG A 40 -9.98 -7.41 -3.69
C ARG A 40 -9.40 -6.49 -4.73
N PHE A 41 -8.07 -6.46 -4.80
CA PHE A 41 -7.34 -5.66 -5.77
C PHE A 41 -6.65 -6.56 -6.81
N TRP A 42 -6.39 -6.01 -7.99
CA TRP A 42 -5.59 -6.68 -9.00
C TRP A 42 -4.14 -6.89 -8.52
N LYS A 43 -3.62 -5.92 -7.76
CA LYS A 43 -2.34 -6.02 -7.06
C LYS A 43 -2.51 -5.51 -5.64
N GLY A 44 -2.22 -6.36 -4.67
CA GLY A 44 -2.04 -5.94 -3.28
C GLY A 44 -0.77 -5.10 -3.12
N VAL A 45 -0.63 -4.43 -1.99
CA VAL A 45 0.59 -3.67 -1.68
C VAL A 45 1.31 -4.25 -0.47
N LEU A 46 0.61 -4.42 0.63
CA LEU A 46 1.19 -4.90 1.89
C LEU A 46 0.85 -6.38 2.12
N PRO A 47 1.83 -7.31 2.07
CA PRO A 47 1.58 -8.71 2.37
C PRO A 47 1.32 -8.95 3.87
N SER A 48 0.53 -9.98 4.18
CA SER A 48 0.17 -10.31 5.56
C SER A 48 1.33 -10.97 6.31
N ASN A 49 1.81 -10.36 7.40
CA ASN A 49 2.82 -10.98 8.26
C ASN A 49 2.29 -12.26 8.94
N THR A 50 1.06 -12.24 9.47
CA THR A 50 0.47 -13.41 10.12
C THR A 50 0.36 -14.61 9.18
N LEU A 51 0.01 -14.38 7.91
CA LEU A 51 0.01 -15.46 6.90
C LEU A 51 1.42 -16.03 6.70
N ASN A 52 2.45 -15.18 6.65
CA ASN A 52 3.84 -15.58 6.51
C ASN A 52 4.34 -16.35 7.75
N VAL A 53 3.94 -15.93 8.96
CA VAL A 53 4.27 -16.62 10.21
C VAL A 53 3.67 -18.03 10.23
N LEU A 54 2.36 -18.16 10.00
CA LEU A 54 1.69 -19.48 9.98
C LEU A 54 2.23 -20.37 8.85
N HIS A 55 2.57 -19.80 7.70
CA HIS A 55 3.23 -20.52 6.62
C HIS A 55 4.61 -21.02 7.06
N GLY A 56 5.41 -20.20 7.75
CA GLY A 56 6.71 -20.60 8.30
C GLY A 56 6.59 -21.73 9.32
N LEU A 57 5.69 -21.60 10.30
CA LEU A 57 5.40 -22.64 11.30
C LEU A 57 4.97 -23.96 10.65
N THR A 58 4.11 -23.91 9.63
CA THR A 58 3.62 -25.10 8.95
C THR A 58 4.70 -25.76 8.09
N GLN A 59 5.57 -24.96 7.47
CA GLN A 59 6.71 -25.47 6.72
C GLN A 59 7.76 -26.11 7.65
N ASP A 60 7.99 -25.54 8.82
CA ASP A 60 8.86 -26.12 9.84
C ASP A 60 8.39 -27.50 10.29
N VAL A 61 7.08 -27.66 10.58
CA VAL A 61 6.46 -28.96 10.87
C VAL A 61 6.72 -29.97 9.76
N LYS A 62 6.59 -29.55 8.50
CA LYS A 62 6.86 -30.39 7.33
C LYS A 62 8.36 -30.74 7.20
N GLU A 63 9.23 -29.75 7.32
CA GLU A 63 10.69 -29.92 7.15
C GLU A 63 11.30 -30.83 8.23
N ARG A 64 10.76 -30.77 9.47
CA ARG A 64 11.16 -31.65 10.57
C ARG A 64 10.46 -33.03 10.55
N SER A 65 9.60 -33.27 9.56
CA SER A 65 8.84 -34.54 9.44
C SER A 65 8.11 -34.93 10.74
N VAL A 66 7.47 -33.94 11.40
CA VAL A 66 6.80 -34.14 12.72
C VAL A 66 5.77 -35.27 12.68
N PHE A 67 5.08 -35.47 11.55
CA PHE A 67 4.12 -36.54 11.33
C PHE A 67 4.68 -37.70 10.50
N GLY A 68 6.00 -37.95 10.59
CA GLY A 68 6.67 -38.99 9.84
C GLY A 68 6.66 -38.71 8.33
N ASP A 69 6.43 -39.77 7.54
CA ASP A 69 6.42 -39.70 6.07
C ASP A 69 5.10 -39.15 5.48
N LEU A 70 4.16 -38.66 6.30
CA LEU A 70 2.90 -38.13 5.81
C LEU A 70 3.14 -36.85 4.95
N PRO A 71 2.81 -36.88 3.64
CA PRO A 71 3.00 -35.73 2.77
C PRO A 71 2.13 -34.54 3.21
N ILE A 72 2.77 -33.45 3.60
CA ILE A 72 2.08 -32.19 3.96
C ILE A 72 2.13 -31.23 2.79
N GLU A 73 0.96 -30.80 2.32
CA GLU A 73 0.80 -29.75 1.29
C GLU A 73 0.27 -28.47 1.96
N VAL A 74 1.03 -27.39 1.88
CA VAL A 74 0.65 -26.07 2.41
C VAL A 74 0.27 -25.15 1.27
N VAL A 75 -0.94 -24.57 1.35
CA VAL A 75 -1.45 -23.61 0.34
C VAL A 75 -1.85 -22.32 1.03
N THR A 76 -1.37 -21.20 0.52
CA THR A 76 -1.63 -19.88 1.09
C THR A 76 -2.46 -19.03 0.14
N PHE A 77 -3.37 -18.23 0.70
CA PHE A 77 -4.15 -17.22 -0.03
C PHE A 77 -4.25 -15.93 0.78
N ASP A 78 -3.92 -14.79 0.15
CA ASP A 78 -4.27 -13.46 0.65
C ASP A 78 -5.44 -12.92 -0.19
N GLU A 79 -6.66 -12.93 0.38
CA GLU A 79 -7.88 -12.57 -0.35
C GLU A 79 -7.91 -11.10 -0.78
N THR A 80 -7.08 -10.22 -0.19
CA THR A 80 -6.94 -8.84 -0.65
C THR A 80 -6.32 -8.73 -2.03
N ALA A 81 -5.43 -9.66 -2.39
CA ALA A 81 -4.67 -9.62 -3.64
C ALA A 81 -5.05 -10.73 -4.63
N GLU A 82 -5.62 -11.86 -4.14
CA GLU A 82 -5.99 -12.98 -4.99
C GLU A 82 -7.39 -13.54 -4.63
N LYS A 83 -7.98 -14.25 -5.58
CA LYS A 83 -9.27 -14.91 -5.35
C LYS A 83 -9.08 -16.22 -4.62
N VAL A 84 -9.76 -16.37 -3.47
CA VAL A 84 -9.86 -17.68 -2.81
C VAL A 84 -10.76 -18.61 -3.62
N PRO A 85 -10.25 -19.74 -4.13
CA PRO A 85 -11.01 -20.64 -5.01
C PRO A 85 -11.84 -21.63 -4.20
N LEU A 86 -12.90 -21.16 -3.49
CA LEU A 86 -13.70 -21.96 -2.54
C LEU A 86 -14.11 -23.32 -3.12
N ARG A 87 -14.66 -23.37 -4.37
CA ARG A 87 -15.07 -24.62 -4.99
C ARG A 87 -13.93 -25.61 -5.25
N LYS A 88 -12.72 -25.10 -5.47
CA LYS A 88 -11.52 -25.94 -5.65
C LYS A 88 -11.09 -26.53 -4.31
N ILE A 89 -11.12 -25.71 -3.25
CA ILE A 89 -10.80 -26.15 -1.88
C ILE A 89 -11.79 -27.22 -1.43
N ILE A 90 -13.09 -27.01 -1.66
CA ILE A 90 -14.12 -28.01 -1.39
C ILE A 90 -13.87 -29.32 -2.17
N ARG A 91 -13.46 -29.25 -3.44
CA ARG A 91 -13.08 -30.42 -4.21
C ARG A 91 -11.89 -31.17 -3.60
N TRP A 92 -10.91 -30.46 -3.09
CA TRP A 92 -9.76 -31.07 -2.42
C TRP A 92 -10.12 -31.87 -1.16
N SER A 93 -11.18 -31.50 -0.43
CA SER A 93 -11.63 -32.27 0.72
C SER A 93 -12.23 -33.63 0.35
N ARG A 94 -12.62 -33.80 -0.91
CA ARG A 94 -13.21 -35.03 -1.46
C ARG A 94 -12.18 -35.95 -2.12
N GLU A 95 -10.90 -35.55 -2.16
CA GLU A 95 -9.81 -36.41 -2.65
C GLU A 95 -9.65 -37.61 -1.69
N PRO A 96 -9.55 -38.85 -2.22
CA PRO A 96 -9.40 -40.03 -1.39
C PRO A 96 -8.20 -39.92 -0.45
N ARG A 97 -8.37 -40.44 0.79
CA ARG A 97 -7.32 -40.52 1.81
C ARG A 97 -6.60 -39.14 2.08
N THR A 98 -7.26 -38.03 1.77
CA THR A 98 -6.77 -36.67 2.03
C THR A 98 -7.45 -36.09 3.25
N ARG A 99 -6.68 -35.60 4.21
CA ARG A 99 -7.17 -34.75 5.31
C ARG A 99 -6.96 -33.29 4.94
N LEU A 100 -8.02 -32.50 5.00
CA LEU A 100 -7.98 -31.08 4.68
C LEU A 100 -8.34 -30.25 5.91
N LEU A 101 -7.49 -29.29 6.24
CA LEU A 101 -7.73 -28.28 7.26
C LEU A 101 -7.69 -26.89 6.63
N VAL A 102 -8.72 -26.08 6.89
CA VAL A 102 -8.77 -24.66 6.47
C VAL A 102 -8.54 -23.78 7.69
N CYS A 103 -7.59 -22.85 7.58
CA CYS A 103 -7.26 -21.91 8.64
C CYS A 103 -7.46 -20.47 8.14
N LEU A 104 -8.37 -19.74 8.78
CA LEU A 104 -8.60 -18.31 8.55
C LEU A 104 -7.69 -17.55 9.52
N VAL A 105 -6.60 -16.96 8.98
CA VAL A 105 -5.47 -16.47 9.78
C VAL A 105 -5.41 -14.96 9.84
N GLY A 106 -5.01 -14.41 10.99
CA GLY A 106 -4.80 -12.97 11.17
C GLY A 106 -6.06 -12.13 11.03
N VAL A 107 -7.21 -12.70 11.42
CA VAL A 107 -8.51 -12.06 11.26
C VAL A 107 -8.62 -10.81 12.12
N GLN A 108 -8.73 -9.65 11.47
CA GLN A 108 -9.02 -8.38 12.12
C GLN A 108 -10.53 -8.20 12.29
N THR A 109 -10.94 -7.26 13.14
CA THR A 109 -12.37 -7.05 13.44
C THR A 109 -13.19 -6.76 12.18
N ASN A 110 -12.71 -5.90 11.30
CA ASN A 110 -13.39 -5.59 10.04
C ASN A 110 -13.39 -6.74 9.01
N GLN A 111 -12.57 -7.75 9.21
CA GLN A 111 -12.50 -8.95 8.36
C GLN A 111 -13.36 -10.10 8.90
N PHE A 112 -13.75 -10.03 10.17
CA PHE A 112 -14.47 -11.11 10.85
C PHE A 112 -15.76 -11.50 10.12
N PRO A 113 -16.65 -10.59 9.66
CA PRO A 113 -17.87 -10.98 8.93
C PRO A 113 -17.55 -11.80 7.68
N ARG A 114 -16.51 -11.42 6.93
CA ARG A 114 -16.08 -12.19 5.75
C ARG A 114 -15.48 -13.54 6.09
N ALA A 115 -14.69 -13.59 7.16
CA ALA A 115 -14.11 -14.83 7.66
C ALA A 115 -15.20 -15.82 8.10
N LEU A 116 -16.18 -15.36 8.86
CA LEU A 116 -17.32 -16.16 9.31
C LEU A 116 -18.14 -16.72 8.14
N ASP A 117 -18.50 -15.88 7.15
CA ASP A 117 -19.23 -16.31 5.96
C ASP A 117 -18.46 -17.38 5.18
N MET A 118 -17.15 -17.23 5.07
CA MET A 118 -16.28 -18.21 4.40
C MET A 118 -16.20 -19.52 5.21
N ALA A 119 -16.08 -19.42 6.53
CA ALA A 119 -16.05 -20.57 7.45
C ALA A 119 -17.35 -21.37 7.36
N LYS A 120 -18.51 -20.72 7.36
CA LYS A 120 -19.83 -21.37 7.20
C LYS A 120 -19.92 -22.15 5.88
N ILE A 121 -19.41 -21.62 4.77
CA ILE A 121 -19.39 -22.34 3.48
C ILE A 121 -18.55 -23.63 3.60
N PHE A 122 -17.40 -23.60 4.24
CA PHE A 122 -16.57 -24.80 4.42
C PHE A 122 -17.18 -25.78 5.41
N ARG A 123 -17.77 -25.28 6.51
CA ARG A 123 -18.45 -26.14 7.51
C ARG A 123 -19.65 -26.86 6.94
N ALA A 124 -20.44 -26.20 6.09
CA ALA A 124 -21.56 -26.82 5.39
C ALA A 124 -21.15 -28.02 4.50
N GLU A 125 -19.89 -28.07 4.08
CA GLU A 125 -19.29 -29.17 3.30
C GLU A 125 -18.51 -30.16 4.21
N GLY A 126 -18.66 -30.07 5.54
CA GLY A 126 -18.00 -30.95 6.51
C GLY A 126 -16.50 -30.70 6.69
N ILE A 127 -15.96 -29.63 6.17
CA ILE A 127 -14.54 -29.28 6.27
C ILE A 127 -14.26 -28.65 7.64
N SER A 128 -13.22 -29.10 8.32
CA SER A 128 -12.77 -28.47 9.57
C SER A 128 -12.15 -27.10 9.31
N VAL A 129 -12.57 -26.11 10.11
CA VAL A 129 -12.12 -24.73 10.01
C VAL A 129 -11.57 -24.24 11.33
N ILE A 130 -10.41 -23.60 11.29
CA ILE A 130 -9.83 -22.87 12.42
C ILE A 130 -9.89 -21.36 12.08
N ILE A 131 -10.24 -20.55 13.06
CA ILE A 131 -10.18 -19.08 12.98
C ILE A 131 -9.31 -18.52 14.11
N GLY A 132 -8.40 -17.62 13.78
CA GLY A 132 -7.54 -16.92 14.74
C GLY A 132 -7.11 -15.56 14.26
N GLY A 133 -6.78 -14.69 15.21
CA GLY A 133 -6.31 -13.33 14.92
C GLY A 133 -6.68 -12.35 16.02
N PHE A 134 -6.48 -11.05 15.76
CA PHE A 134 -6.71 -10.01 16.76
C PHE A 134 -8.17 -9.93 17.21
N HIS A 135 -9.13 -10.14 16.31
CA HIS A 135 -10.55 -10.10 16.68
C HIS A 135 -10.90 -11.15 17.74
N THR A 136 -10.63 -12.43 17.47
CA THR A 136 -10.96 -13.52 18.41
C THR A 136 -10.15 -13.43 19.69
N SER A 137 -8.84 -13.14 19.60
CA SER A 137 -7.96 -13.00 20.75
C SER A 137 -8.35 -11.82 21.64
N GLY A 138 -8.60 -10.65 21.04
CA GLY A 138 -9.01 -9.46 21.77
C GLY A 138 -10.37 -9.60 22.43
N THR A 139 -11.33 -10.21 21.72
CA THR A 139 -12.68 -10.48 22.25
C THR A 139 -12.61 -11.41 23.46
N ILE A 140 -11.94 -12.55 23.36
CA ILE A 140 -11.86 -13.52 24.45
C ILE A 140 -11.12 -12.93 25.64
N ASN A 141 -9.98 -12.27 25.44
CA ASN A 141 -9.17 -11.76 26.53
C ASN A 141 -9.81 -10.60 27.30
N MET A 142 -10.59 -9.76 26.64
CA MET A 142 -11.14 -8.55 27.26
C MET A 142 -12.61 -8.68 27.65
N LEU A 143 -13.37 -9.53 26.96
CA LEU A 143 -14.81 -9.64 27.13
C LEU A 143 -15.27 -11.07 27.52
N GLY A 144 -14.47 -12.08 27.16
CA GLY A 144 -14.77 -13.49 27.47
C GLY A 144 -15.38 -14.26 26.30
N GLU A 145 -15.56 -15.55 26.53
CA GLU A 145 -16.07 -16.50 25.54
C GLU A 145 -17.56 -16.33 25.23
N GLN A 146 -18.31 -15.68 26.15
CA GLN A 146 -19.76 -15.51 26.03
C GLN A 146 -20.17 -14.43 24.99
N GLU A 147 -19.21 -13.79 24.39
CA GLU A 147 -19.48 -12.78 23.36
C GLU A 147 -20.19 -13.40 22.14
N PRO A 148 -21.19 -12.69 21.58
CA PRO A 148 -22.00 -13.22 20.47
C PRO A 148 -21.16 -13.72 19.29
N ASP A 149 -20.11 -12.98 18.90
CA ASP A 149 -19.22 -13.37 17.80
C ASP A 149 -18.51 -14.72 18.08
N ILE A 150 -18.11 -14.96 19.31
CA ILE A 150 -17.45 -16.21 19.72
C ILE A 150 -18.45 -17.34 19.82
N GLN A 151 -19.64 -17.10 20.42
CA GLN A 151 -20.70 -18.09 20.51
C GLN A 151 -21.21 -18.54 19.15
N GLU A 152 -21.27 -17.62 18.15
CA GLU A 152 -21.63 -17.96 16.78
C GLU A 152 -20.60 -18.90 16.15
N LEU A 153 -19.30 -18.70 16.39
CA LEU A 153 -18.25 -19.61 15.92
C LEU A 153 -18.42 -21.01 16.53
N PHE A 154 -18.73 -21.11 17.83
CA PHE A 154 -18.96 -22.40 18.50
C PHE A 154 -20.21 -23.10 17.95
N HIS A 155 -21.30 -22.35 17.75
CA HIS A 155 -22.54 -22.89 17.17
C HIS A 155 -22.29 -23.48 15.76
N GLU A 156 -21.48 -22.85 14.96
CA GLU A 156 -21.09 -23.31 13.62
C GLU A 156 -19.98 -24.40 13.66
N SER A 157 -19.61 -24.87 14.85
CA SER A 157 -18.51 -25.85 15.04
C SER A 157 -17.18 -25.40 14.40
N ILE A 158 -16.88 -24.11 14.48
CA ILE A 158 -15.62 -23.54 14.01
C ILE A 158 -14.67 -23.50 15.21
N CYS A 159 -13.47 -24.05 15.04
CA CYS A 159 -12.44 -24.03 16.08
C CYS A 159 -11.85 -22.60 16.18
N VAL A 160 -11.82 -22.07 17.39
CA VAL A 160 -11.29 -20.74 17.69
C VAL A 160 -9.89 -20.87 18.30
N VAL A 161 -8.96 -20.06 17.81
CA VAL A 161 -7.63 -19.93 18.42
C VAL A 161 -7.44 -18.48 18.90
N SER A 162 -7.23 -18.34 20.21
CA SER A 162 -6.91 -17.09 20.88
C SER A 162 -5.46 -17.08 21.29
N GLY A 163 -4.72 -16.03 20.89
CA GLY A 163 -3.30 -15.85 21.17
C GLY A 163 -2.38 -16.42 20.09
N GLU A 164 -1.13 -16.58 20.46
CA GLU A 164 -0.04 -16.98 19.57
C GLU A 164 0.14 -18.51 19.59
N VAL A 165 0.50 -19.07 18.43
CA VAL A 165 0.57 -20.53 18.25
C VAL A 165 1.98 -21.09 18.13
N GLU A 166 2.99 -20.25 18.23
CA GLU A 166 4.38 -20.69 18.29
C GLU A 166 4.58 -21.70 19.43
N GLY A 167 5.22 -22.82 19.15
CA GLY A 167 5.37 -23.94 20.09
C GLY A 167 4.06 -24.68 20.43
N LYS A 168 2.91 -24.31 19.85
CA LYS A 168 1.60 -24.94 20.06
C LYS A 168 0.97 -25.44 18.75
N TRP A 169 1.51 -25.04 17.61
CA TRP A 169 0.93 -25.34 16.29
C TRP A 169 0.88 -26.85 16.01
N GLU A 170 1.94 -27.57 16.34
CA GLU A 170 2.03 -29.03 16.20
C GLU A 170 0.93 -29.75 16.97
N MET A 171 0.66 -29.33 18.20
CA MET A 171 -0.40 -29.90 19.03
C MET A 171 -1.78 -29.71 18.36
N ILE A 172 -2.08 -28.54 17.83
CA ILE A 172 -3.35 -28.27 17.14
C ILE A 172 -3.47 -29.15 15.89
N LEU A 173 -2.39 -29.32 15.12
CA LEU A 173 -2.39 -30.18 13.94
C LEU A 173 -2.55 -31.68 14.34
N SER A 174 -1.92 -32.11 15.42
CA SER A 174 -2.08 -33.45 15.97
C SER A 174 -3.51 -33.72 16.41
N ASP A 175 -4.11 -32.80 17.17
CA ASP A 175 -5.51 -32.90 17.61
C ASP A 175 -6.46 -33.01 16.38
N PHE A 176 -6.20 -32.21 15.32
CA PHE A 176 -6.96 -32.31 14.07
C PHE A 176 -6.82 -33.67 13.40
N LEU A 177 -5.61 -34.20 13.27
CA LEU A 177 -5.36 -35.51 12.65
C LEU A 177 -6.02 -36.66 13.45
N ASN A 178 -6.00 -36.60 14.78
CA ASN A 178 -6.66 -37.53 15.67
C ASN A 178 -8.20 -37.37 15.69
N GLY A 179 -8.77 -36.35 15.04
CA GLY A 179 -10.21 -36.07 15.13
C GLY A 179 -10.66 -35.46 16.44
N GLN A 180 -9.73 -34.89 17.21
CA GLN A 180 -9.92 -34.33 18.56
C GLN A 180 -9.76 -32.81 18.60
N LEU A 181 -9.98 -32.13 17.46
CA LEU A 181 -9.87 -30.67 17.37
C LEU A 181 -10.84 -30.01 18.37
N LYS A 182 -10.30 -29.22 19.31
CA LYS A 182 -11.08 -28.54 20.34
C LYS A 182 -11.88 -27.37 19.76
N PRO A 183 -13.02 -27.03 20.38
CA PRO A 183 -13.75 -25.82 20.02
C PRO A 183 -12.91 -24.52 20.24
N LEU A 184 -12.08 -24.51 21.28
CA LEU A 184 -11.23 -23.38 21.67
C LEU A 184 -9.83 -23.84 22.08
N TYR A 185 -8.83 -23.15 21.54
CA TYR A 185 -7.47 -23.11 22.06
C TYR A 185 -7.18 -21.69 22.54
N SER A 186 -7.03 -21.52 23.86
CA SER A 186 -6.77 -20.20 24.45
C SER A 186 -5.36 -20.17 25.04
N PHE A 187 -4.47 -19.40 24.39
CA PHE A 187 -3.05 -19.24 24.73
C PHE A 187 -2.70 -17.85 25.25
N ALA A 188 -3.67 -16.93 25.28
CA ALA A 188 -3.48 -15.55 25.68
C ALA A 188 -4.14 -15.19 27.02
N GLN A 189 -4.66 -16.20 27.80
CA GLN A 189 -5.28 -15.96 29.09
C GLN A 189 -4.28 -15.43 30.12
N ASP A 190 -3.01 -15.86 30.05
CA ASP A 190 -1.93 -15.31 30.85
C ASP A 190 -0.93 -14.55 29.95
N LEU A 191 -1.12 -13.24 29.86
CA LEU A 191 -0.24 -12.34 29.12
C LEU A 191 1.18 -12.21 29.69
N GLN A 192 1.46 -12.79 30.85
CA GLN A 192 2.80 -12.82 31.44
C GLN A 192 3.59 -14.07 31.01
N SER A 193 2.90 -15.14 30.65
CA SER A 193 3.49 -16.42 30.23
C SER A 193 3.37 -16.67 28.71
N LEU A 194 3.23 -15.62 27.93
CA LEU A 194 3.22 -15.73 26.46
C LEU A 194 4.50 -16.38 25.93
N VAL A 195 4.35 -17.13 24.84
CA VAL A 195 5.43 -17.88 24.20
C VAL A 195 6.64 -17.00 23.89
N ASP A 196 7.84 -17.48 24.18
CA ASP A 196 9.08 -16.89 23.69
C ASP A 196 9.16 -17.10 22.17
N ILE A 197 9.50 -16.05 21.45
CA ILE A 197 9.62 -16.06 19.99
C ILE A 197 11.07 -16.12 19.52
N GLY A 198 12.04 -16.15 20.45
CA GLY A 198 13.48 -16.11 20.15
C GLY A 198 13.91 -17.15 19.12
N ASP A 199 13.51 -18.40 19.37
CA ASP A 199 13.82 -19.55 18.53
C ASP A 199 12.62 -20.06 17.70
N ALA A 200 11.53 -19.30 17.67
CA ALA A 200 10.36 -19.67 16.89
C ALA A 200 10.65 -19.69 15.38
N PRO A 201 10.09 -20.66 14.62
CA PRO A 201 10.24 -20.70 13.18
C PRO A 201 9.96 -19.34 12.52
N LEU A 202 10.82 -19.01 11.57
CA LEU A 202 10.82 -17.70 10.94
C LEU A 202 9.66 -17.56 9.93
N PRO A 203 9.07 -16.37 9.78
CA PRO A 203 8.10 -16.08 8.73
C PRO A 203 8.63 -16.49 7.35
N LYS A 204 7.82 -17.21 6.59
CA LYS A 204 8.16 -17.66 5.23
C LYS A 204 7.18 -17.08 4.23
N THR A 205 7.69 -16.24 3.34
CA THR A 205 6.88 -15.64 2.28
C THR A 205 6.71 -16.63 1.12
N SER A 206 5.46 -16.83 0.67
CA SER A 206 5.18 -17.65 -0.51
C SER A 206 5.47 -16.85 -1.79
N ALA A 207 6.40 -17.33 -2.64
CA ALA A 207 6.69 -16.71 -3.93
C ALA A 207 5.44 -16.56 -4.80
N LYS A 208 4.59 -17.60 -4.82
CA LYS A 208 3.32 -17.58 -5.54
C LYS A 208 2.37 -16.49 -5.04
N THR A 209 2.27 -16.29 -3.74
CA THR A 209 1.45 -15.22 -3.16
C THR A 209 2.00 -13.85 -3.56
N MET A 210 3.33 -13.69 -3.57
CA MET A 210 3.97 -12.41 -3.93
C MET A 210 3.77 -11.99 -5.39
N GLU A 211 3.48 -12.91 -6.30
CA GLU A 211 3.11 -12.57 -7.68
C GLU A 211 1.85 -11.68 -7.77
N HIS A 212 1.00 -11.72 -6.76
CA HIS A 212 -0.23 -10.92 -6.66
C HIS A 212 0.00 -9.52 -6.04
N PHE A 213 1.24 -9.20 -5.61
CA PHE A 213 1.57 -7.89 -5.04
C PHE A 213 2.26 -6.97 -6.05
N ALA A 214 2.08 -5.66 -5.90
CA ALA A 214 2.66 -4.65 -6.79
C ALA A 214 4.19 -4.55 -6.61
N TYR A 215 4.66 -4.81 -5.40
CA TYR A 215 6.06 -4.75 -5.03
C TYR A 215 6.52 -6.13 -4.54
N PRO A 216 6.89 -7.05 -5.43
CA PRO A 216 7.24 -8.43 -5.06
C PRO A 216 8.53 -8.54 -4.22
N SER A 217 9.36 -7.48 -4.20
CA SER A 217 10.53 -7.37 -3.32
C SER A 217 10.24 -6.82 -1.92
N PHE A 218 8.96 -6.58 -1.60
CA PHE A 218 8.52 -6.06 -0.31
C PHE A 218 8.08 -7.20 0.61
N GLY A 219 8.78 -7.39 1.72
CA GLY A 219 8.47 -8.38 2.76
C GLY A 219 7.94 -7.74 4.04
N THR A 220 7.27 -8.55 4.85
CA THR A 220 6.92 -8.22 6.24
C THR A 220 7.59 -9.21 7.19
N ALA A 221 7.98 -8.76 8.36
CA ALA A 221 8.53 -9.59 9.43
C ALA A 221 8.30 -8.94 10.79
N ASP A 222 8.01 -9.76 11.79
CA ASP A 222 8.05 -9.36 13.20
C ASP A 222 9.43 -9.70 13.78
N THR A 223 10.11 -8.70 14.33
CA THR A 223 11.37 -8.90 15.04
C THR A 223 11.17 -8.89 16.56
N SER A 224 10.04 -8.33 17.01
CA SER A 224 9.56 -8.36 18.39
C SER A 224 8.05 -8.24 18.45
N ARG A 225 7.47 -8.59 19.60
CA ARG A 225 6.03 -8.46 19.93
C ARG A 225 5.85 -7.93 21.33
N GLY A 226 4.74 -7.19 21.52
CA GLY A 226 4.39 -6.54 22.77
C GLY A 226 4.83 -5.09 22.84
N CYS A 227 4.22 -4.33 23.77
CA CYS A 227 4.51 -2.92 23.95
C CYS A 227 4.38 -2.53 25.43
N PRO A 228 5.37 -1.84 26.04
CA PRO A 228 5.33 -1.52 27.48
C PRO A 228 4.33 -0.41 27.85
N PHE A 229 3.83 0.35 26.87
CA PHE A 229 2.90 1.45 27.11
C PHE A 229 1.46 0.95 27.39
N ALA A 230 0.57 1.86 27.81
CA ALA A 230 -0.78 1.52 28.25
C ALA A 230 -1.87 2.37 27.56
N CYS A 231 -1.70 2.62 26.26
CA CYS A 231 -2.66 3.40 25.48
C CYS A 231 -4.04 2.71 25.48
N THR A 232 -5.13 3.45 25.78
CA THR A 232 -6.44 2.90 26.05
C THR A 232 -7.13 2.34 24.80
N PHE A 233 -6.89 2.95 23.64
CA PHE A 233 -7.40 2.51 22.34
C PHE A 233 -6.68 1.27 21.77
N CYS A 234 -5.49 0.92 22.30
CA CYS A 234 -4.64 -0.10 21.72
C CYS A 234 -5.02 -1.52 22.13
N THR A 235 -5.10 -2.43 21.16
CA THR A 235 -5.38 -3.85 21.38
C THR A 235 -4.14 -4.67 21.70
N ILE A 236 -2.96 -4.20 21.30
CA ILE A 236 -1.69 -4.95 21.36
C ILE A 236 -1.40 -5.45 22.79
N ILE A 237 -1.46 -4.55 23.75
CA ILE A 237 -1.12 -4.85 25.15
C ILE A 237 -2.01 -5.93 25.78
N ASN A 238 -3.22 -6.11 25.25
CA ASN A 238 -4.19 -7.07 25.73
C ASN A 238 -4.25 -8.36 24.89
N VAL A 239 -3.46 -8.44 23.81
CA VAL A 239 -3.36 -9.63 22.93
C VAL A 239 -1.93 -10.18 22.93
N GLN A 240 -0.93 -9.32 22.82
CA GLN A 240 0.49 -9.68 22.76
C GLN A 240 1.27 -9.32 24.04
N GLY A 241 0.59 -8.68 25.01
CA GLY A 241 1.17 -8.35 26.32
C GLY A 241 2.02 -7.09 26.34
N ARG A 242 2.44 -6.71 27.54
CA ARG A 242 3.26 -5.53 27.79
C ARG A 242 4.77 -5.84 27.89
N LYS A 243 5.14 -7.11 28.01
CA LYS A 243 6.52 -7.57 28.00
C LYS A 243 6.99 -7.71 26.54
N MET A 244 8.07 -7.00 26.21
CA MET A 244 8.70 -7.18 24.90
C MET A 244 9.30 -8.61 24.81
N ARG A 245 8.97 -9.32 23.74
CA ARG A 245 9.53 -10.63 23.39
C ARG A 245 10.18 -10.49 22.02
N GLU A 246 11.38 -11.00 21.83
CA GLU A 246 12.26 -10.64 20.73
C GLU A 246 12.80 -11.89 20.04
N ARG A 247 12.92 -11.84 18.73
CA ARG A 247 13.71 -12.80 17.95
C ARG A 247 15.20 -12.49 18.11
N SER A 248 16.04 -13.52 18.07
CA SER A 248 17.48 -13.29 18.09
C SER A 248 17.94 -12.48 16.87
N PRO A 249 18.90 -11.58 17.02
CA PRO A 249 19.44 -10.78 15.92
C PRO A 249 19.94 -11.65 14.76
N GLU A 250 20.60 -12.77 15.07
CA GLU A 250 21.11 -13.72 14.10
C GLU A 250 20.00 -14.40 13.30
N SER A 251 18.88 -14.75 13.96
CA SER A 251 17.74 -15.36 13.29
C SER A 251 17.08 -14.37 12.31
N ILE A 252 16.98 -13.09 12.70
CA ILE A 252 16.46 -12.02 11.83
C ILE A 252 17.36 -11.87 10.60
N ALA A 253 18.67 -11.80 10.79
CA ALA A 253 19.64 -11.71 9.70
C ALA A 253 19.58 -12.92 8.77
N ALA A 254 19.49 -14.14 9.33
CA ALA A 254 19.34 -15.37 8.55
C ALA A 254 18.06 -15.39 7.71
N MET A 255 16.94 -14.94 8.27
CA MET A 255 15.68 -14.78 7.54
C MET A 255 15.82 -13.78 6.39
N MET A 256 16.40 -12.60 6.65
CA MET A 256 16.58 -11.57 5.62
C MET A 256 17.50 -12.07 4.49
N ARG A 257 18.57 -12.76 4.81
CA ARG A 257 19.48 -13.39 3.85
C ARG A 257 18.74 -14.42 2.99
N ARG A 258 18.05 -15.38 3.63
CA ARG A 258 17.27 -16.41 2.92
C ARG A 258 16.25 -15.79 1.97
N ASN A 259 15.44 -14.87 2.47
CA ASN A 259 14.41 -14.24 1.64
C ASN A 259 14.97 -13.38 0.52
N TYR A 260 16.17 -12.77 0.71
CA TYR A 260 16.88 -12.05 -0.34
C TYR A 260 17.32 -13.00 -1.47
N LEU A 261 17.91 -14.15 -1.10
CA LEU A 261 18.42 -15.13 -2.06
C LEU A 261 17.29 -15.89 -2.77
N ASP A 262 16.28 -16.34 -2.01
CA ASP A 262 15.21 -17.21 -2.55
C ASP A 262 14.13 -16.42 -3.28
N ASN A 263 13.77 -15.23 -2.80
CA ASN A 263 12.58 -14.49 -3.24
C ASN A 263 12.90 -13.05 -3.70
N GLY A 264 14.15 -12.59 -3.65
CA GLY A 264 14.53 -11.23 -4.03
C GLY A 264 13.94 -10.14 -3.13
N ILE A 265 13.67 -10.44 -1.86
CA ILE A 265 13.14 -9.46 -0.91
C ILE A 265 14.25 -8.49 -0.53
N THR A 266 14.06 -7.21 -0.83
CA THR A 266 15.04 -6.14 -0.57
C THR A 266 14.56 -5.07 0.40
N PHE A 267 13.25 -5.01 0.65
CA PHE A 267 12.66 -4.04 1.56
C PHE A 267 11.73 -4.75 2.55
N TYR A 268 11.86 -4.43 3.84
CA TYR A 268 11.04 -5.00 4.90
C TYR A 268 10.22 -3.93 5.62
N PHE A 269 8.97 -4.24 5.89
CA PHE A 269 8.21 -3.61 6.95
C PHE A 269 8.34 -4.47 8.21
N PHE A 270 9.08 -3.99 9.22
CA PHE A 270 9.08 -4.61 10.54
C PHE A 270 7.76 -4.27 11.24
N THR A 271 6.95 -5.30 11.45
CA THR A 271 5.60 -5.19 12.01
C THR A 271 5.60 -5.19 13.54
N ASP A 272 6.74 -4.89 14.14
CA ASP A 272 6.91 -4.77 15.59
C ASP A 272 5.99 -3.69 16.14
N ASP A 273 5.40 -3.92 17.29
CA ASP A 273 4.51 -2.94 17.93
C ASP A 273 5.28 -1.68 18.37
N ASN A 274 6.56 -1.84 18.73
CA ASN A 274 7.44 -0.74 19.09
C ASN A 274 8.92 -1.16 19.06
N PHE A 275 9.54 -1.07 17.91
CA PHE A 275 10.93 -1.48 17.72
C PHE A 275 11.91 -0.77 18.68
N ALA A 276 11.66 0.51 18.99
CA ALA A 276 12.56 1.31 19.84
C ALA A 276 12.60 0.85 21.31
N ARG A 277 11.74 -0.08 21.72
CA ARG A 277 11.69 -0.63 23.08
C ARG A 277 12.27 -2.04 23.20
N LYS A 278 12.81 -2.58 22.12
CA LYS A 278 13.61 -3.82 22.14
C LYS A 278 14.85 -3.66 23.00
N LYS A 279 15.22 -4.72 23.70
CA LYS A 279 16.51 -4.79 24.40
C LYS A 279 17.66 -4.99 23.41
N LEU A 280 17.47 -5.90 22.44
CA LEU A 280 18.44 -6.28 21.43
C LEU A 280 18.37 -5.44 20.15
N TRP A 281 17.96 -4.16 20.26
CA TRP A 281 17.83 -3.28 19.09
C TRP A 281 19.20 -3.01 18.43
N ARG A 282 20.26 -2.84 19.25
CA ARG A 282 21.61 -2.55 18.79
C ARG A 282 22.17 -3.73 18.01
N GLU A 283 22.13 -4.90 18.64
CA GLU A 283 22.62 -6.17 18.05
C GLU A 283 21.84 -6.49 16.78
N THR A 284 20.53 -6.23 16.74
CA THR A 284 19.71 -6.38 15.52
C THR A 284 20.20 -5.48 14.40
N PHE A 285 20.49 -4.21 14.68
CA PHE A 285 21.05 -3.30 13.65
C PHE A 285 22.44 -3.74 13.21
N GLU A 286 23.30 -4.17 14.13
CA GLU A 286 24.65 -4.64 13.83
C GLU A 286 24.65 -5.88 12.91
N GLU A 287 23.75 -6.83 13.15
CA GLU A 287 23.59 -7.99 12.25
C GLU A 287 23.08 -7.59 10.85
N ILE A 288 22.14 -6.64 10.76
CA ILE A 288 21.69 -6.14 9.45
C ILE A 288 22.81 -5.36 8.75
N ILE A 289 23.65 -4.62 9.49
CA ILE A 289 24.83 -3.94 8.92
C ILE A 289 25.78 -4.96 8.31
N LYS A 290 26.08 -6.08 8.99
CA LYS A 290 26.91 -7.16 8.44
C LYS A 290 26.36 -7.68 7.11
N LEU A 291 25.04 -7.95 7.01
CA LEU A 291 24.43 -8.35 5.73
C LEU A 291 24.67 -7.34 4.61
N ARG A 292 24.62 -6.05 4.92
CA ARG A 292 24.85 -4.98 3.94
C ARG A 292 26.31 -4.87 3.54
N GLU A 293 27.24 -5.08 4.48
CA GLU A 293 28.69 -5.13 4.23
C GLU A 293 29.05 -6.34 3.36
N GLU A 294 28.32 -7.45 3.46
CA GLU A 294 28.43 -8.61 2.55
C GLU A 294 27.83 -8.35 1.14
N GLY A 295 27.23 -7.18 0.89
CA GLY A 295 26.66 -6.78 -0.40
C GLY A 295 25.17 -6.99 -0.57
N LEU A 296 24.45 -7.50 0.45
CA LEU A 296 22.98 -7.62 0.38
C LEU A 296 22.34 -6.23 0.52
N ARG A 297 21.63 -5.76 -0.52
CA ARG A 297 21.00 -4.43 -0.55
C ARG A 297 19.66 -4.43 0.16
N VAL A 298 19.64 -4.84 1.43
CA VAL A 298 18.43 -4.86 2.25
C VAL A 298 18.19 -3.51 2.91
N THR A 299 16.91 -3.12 2.98
CA THR A 299 16.47 -1.90 3.66
C THR A 299 15.14 -2.18 4.37
N PHE A 300 14.78 -1.32 5.32
CA PHE A 300 13.56 -1.55 6.11
C PHE A 300 12.90 -0.25 6.57
N MET A 301 11.64 -0.40 6.97
CA MET A 301 10.91 0.55 7.81
C MET A 301 10.52 -0.13 9.12
N MET A 302 10.42 0.63 10.20
CA MET A 302 10.04 0.15 11.53
C MET A 302 9.06 1.10 12.21
N GLN A 303 8.37 0.60 13.23
CA GLN A 303 7.48 1.39 14.07
C GLN A 303 8.19 1.77 15.38
N VAL A 304 8.05 3.03 15.77
CA VAL A 304 8.65 3.57 17.00
C VAL A 304 7.71 4.56 17.68
N ASP A 305 7.90 4.76 18.99
CA ASP A 305 7.23 5.83 19.74
C ASP A 305 8.01 7.16 19.70
N LEU A 306 7.44 8.19 20.29
CA LEU A 306 8.05 9.52 20.43
C LEU A 306 8.89 9.72 21.71
N ALA A 307 8.94 8.75 22.62
CA ALA A 307 9.76 8.87 23.81
C ALA A 307 11.25 8.83 23.46
N LYS A 308 12.05 9.47 24.32
CA LYS A 308 13.50 9.61 24.13
C LYS A 308 14.18 8.25 23.89
N LYS A 309 15.09 8.22 22.95
CA LYS A 309 15.90 7.09 22.53
C LYS A 309 17.37 7.30 22.87
N PRO A 310 18.19 6.21 22.93
CA PRO A 310 19.65 6.36 22.98
C PRO A 310 20.18 7.24 21.85
N LYS A 311 21.20 8.03 22.09
CA LYS A 311 21.74 9.02 21.11
C LYS A 311 22.22 8.38 19.81
N ASP A 312 22.66 7.15 19.86
CA ASP A 312 23.18 6.39 18.73
C ASP A 312 22.11 5.54 18.01
N PHE A 313 20.87 5.51 18.50
CA PHE A 313 19.78 4.73 17.91
C PHE A 313 19.49 5.14 16.47
N VAL A 314 19.26 6.44 16.22
CA VAL A 314 18.92 6.96 14.88
C VAL A 314 20.09 6.83 13.90
N PRO A 315 21.34 7.22 14.25
CA PRO A 315 22.49 7.00 13.37
C PRO A 315 22.73 5.51 13.02
N LEU A 316 22.58 4.61 13.99
CA LEU A 316 22.79 3.20 13.77
C LEU A 316 21.68 2.58 12.91
N ALA A 317 20.41 3.01 13.11
CA ALA A 317 19.30 2.63 12.25
C ALA A 317 19.55 3.01 10.78
N ALA A 318 20.04 4.24 10.53
CA ALA A 318 20.38 4.70 9.19
C ALA A 318 21.48 3.81 8.56
N LYS A 319 22.55 3.50 9.29
CA LYS A 319 23.63 2.61 8.85
C LYS A 319 23.10 1.20 8.55
N ALA A 320 22.20 0.68 9.37
CA ALA A 320 21.54 -0.60 9.16
C ALA A 320 20.62 -0.63 7.93
N GLY A 321 20.28 0.54 7.36
CA GLY A 321 19.46 0.64 6.15
C GLY A 321 17.99 0.94 6.43
N CYS A 322 17.68 1.50 7.60
CA CYS A 322 16.37 2.10 7.84
C CYS A 322 16.16 3.26 6.87
N THR A 323 15.10 3.22 6.08
CA THR A 323 14.76 4.30 5.13
C THR A 323 13.53 5.07 5.54
N GLN A 324 12.72 4.49 6.40
CA GLN A 324 11.48 5.08 6.87
C GLN A 324 11.17 4.62 8.29
N VAL A 325 10.59 5.51 9.08
CA VAL A 325 10.07 5.20 10.41
C VAL A 325 8.60 5.59 10.49
N PHE A 326 7.77 4.69 11.05
CA PHE A 326 6.39 5.01 11.43
C PHE A 326 6.36 5.42 12.89
N ILE A 327 5.77 6.57 13.19
CA ILE A 327 5.68 7.13 14.53
C ILE A 327 4.22 7.31 14.93
N GLY A 328 3.79 6.63 15.99
CA GLY A 328 2.47 6.82 16.59
C GLY A 328 2.38 8.17 17.28
N MET A 329 2.01 9.20 16.54
CA MET A 329 1.86 10.57 17.07
C MET A 329 0.50 10.77 17.74
N GLU A 330 -0.53 10.24 17.16
CA GLU A 330 -1.95 10.18 17.52
C GLU A 330 -2.64 11.55 17.50
N SER A 331 -2.09 12.57 18.14
CA SER A 331 -2.66 13.92 18.17
C SER A 331 -1.58 14.99 18.42
N VAL A 332 -1.88 16.21 18.04
CA VAL A 332 -1.11 17.42 18.45
C VAL A 332 -1.80 18.15 19.61
N ASN A 333 -2.95 17.67 20.07
CA ASN A 333 -3.65 18.19 21.22
C ASN A 333 -3.23 17.44 22.50
N PRO A 334 -2.57 18.12 23.49
CA PRO A 334 -2.11 17.47 24.72
C PRO A 334 -3.23 16.84 25.56
N GLU A 335 -4.44 17.40 25.54
CA GLU A 335 -5.57 16.86 26.31
C GLU A 335 -6.03 15.52 25.75
N ASN A 336 -6.06 15.39 24.41
CA ASN A 336 -6.32 14.11 23.76
C ASN A 336 -5.28 13.05 24.14
N LEU A 337 -4.00 13.39 24.09
CA LEU A 337 -2.90 12.48 24.45
C LEU A 337 -2.99 12.01 25.90
N LYS A 338 -3.35 12.92 26.82
CA LYS A 338 -3.53 12.61 28.24
C LYS A 338 -4.73 11.67 28.46
N ALA A 339 -5.86 11.94 27.79
CA ALA A 339 -7.07 11.12 27.88
C ALA A 339 -6.80 9.68 27.45
N GLU A 340 -6.01 9.49 26.40
CA GLU A 340 -5.67 8.18 25.83
C GLU A 340 -4.46 7.50 26.50
N GLY A 341 -3.97 8.01 27.62
CA GLY A 341 -2.83 7.44 28.33
C GLY A 341 -1.51 7.50 27.56
N LYS A 342 -1.39 8.41 26.56
CA LYS A 342 -0.22 8.58 25.69
C LYS A 342 0.80 9.55 26.31
N GLN A 343 1.13 9.39 27.58
CA GLN A 343 1.99 10.30 28.36
C GLN A 343 3.43 10.41 27.84
N GLN A 344 3.90 9.44 27.07
CA GLN A 344 5.22 9.47 26.43
C GLN A 344 5.31 10.44 25.24
N ASN A 345 4.19 11.01 24.80
CA ASN A 345 4.14 11.96 23.69
C ASN A 345 4.14 13.39 24.25
N ASN A 346 5.16 14.17 23.88
CA ASN A 346 5.27 15.60 24.20
C ASN A 346 5.26 16.42 22.90
N VAL A 347 4.17 17.14 22.65
CA VAL A 347 3.96 17.89 21.40
C VAL A 347 5.08 18.92 21.16
N ALA A 348 5.63 19.52 22.21
CA ALA A 348 6.72 20.49 22.09
C ALA A 348 8.02 19.89 21.51
N GLU A 349 8.22 18.60 21.64
CA GLU A 349 9.42 17.90 21.16
C GLU A 349 9.24 17.29 19.75
N TYR A 350 8.03 17.26 19.21
CA TYR A 350 7.75 16.56 17.94
C TYR A 350 8.61 17.05 16.78
N ARG A 351 8.73 18.37 16.63
CA ARG A 351 9.55 18.97 15.57
C ARG A 351 11.01 18.52 15.63
N ASP A 352 11.60 18.51 16.81
CA ASP A 352 13.02 18.19 16.99
C ASP A 352 13.29 16.69 16.76
N ILE A 353 12.37 15.83 17.21
CA ILE A 353 12.44 14.40 16.93
C ILE A 353 12.37 14.14 15.41
N ILE A 354 11.48 14.81 14.70
CA ILE A 354 11.37 14.66 13.24
C ILE A 354 12.63 15.15 12.53
N LYS A 355 13.21 16.28 12.96
CA LYS A 355 14.48 16.79 12.43
C LYS A 355 15.65 15.82 12.65
N GLU A 356 15.70 15.13 13.78
CA GLU A 356 16.72 14.11 14.06
C GLU A 356 16.67 12.98 13.03
N TRP A 357 15.48 12.46 12.73
CA TRP A 357 15.30 11.44 11.70
C TRP A 357 15.64 11.93 10.29
N HIS A 358 15.23 13.16 9.94
CA HIS A 358 15.56 13.78 8.66
C HIS A 358 17.07 13.99 8.49
N ALA A 359 17.78 14.43 9.55
CA ALA A 359 19.23 14.58 9.51
C ALA A 359 19.97 13.26 9.25
N ALA A 360 19.40 12.14 9.66
CA ALA A 360 19.90 10.79 9.35
C ALA A 360 19.48 10.26 7.97
N GLY A 361 18.74 11.06 7.18
CA GLY A 361 18.24 10.65 5.87
C GLY A 361 17.07 9.67 5.90
N ILE A 362 16.32 9.62 7.00
CA ILE A 362 15.19 8.70 7.21
C ILE A 362 13.86 9.46 7.05
N VAL A 363 12.98 8.92 6.22
CA VAL A 363 11.62 9.45 5.99
C VAL A 363 10.75 9.22 7.22
N VAL A 364 9.98 10.21 7.62
CA VAL A 364 9.08 10.12 8.77
C VAL A 364 7.63 10.00 8.33
N HIS A 365 6.99 8.91 8.73
CA HIS A 365 5.58 8.62 8.55
C HIS A 365 4.88 8.67 9.91
N THR A 366 3.82 9.47 10.04
CA THR A 366 3.08 9.60 11.31
C THR A 366 1.71 8.92 11.24
N GLY A 367 1.32 8.25 12.32
CA GLY A 367 -0.06 7.85 12.59
C GLY A 367 -0.78 8.98 13.36
N TYR A 368 -1.96 9.36 12.91
CA TYR A 368 -2.79 10.40 13.52
C TYR A 368 -4.23 9.93 13.65
N ILE A 369 -4.80 10.04 14.83
CA ILE A 369 -6.18 9.64 15.13
C ILE A 369 -7.08 10.87 15.05
N ILE A 370 -8.21 10.77 14.35
CA ILE A 370 -9.25 11.80 14.26
C ILE A 370 -10.51 11.28 14.97
N GLY A 371 -11.10 12.11 15.83
CA GLY A 371 -12.25 11.77 16.63
C GLY A 371 -11.90 11.37 18.05
N LEU A 372 -10.75 11.83 18.56
CA LEU A 372 -10.44 11.81 19.98
C LEU A 372 -11.37 12.77 20.73
N PRO A 373 -11.60 12.61 22.04
CA PRO A 373 -12.67 13.28 22.75
C PRO A 373 -12.71 14.81 22.64
N TRP A 374 -11.55 15.46 22.46
CA TRP A 374 -11.40 16.92 22.35
C TRP A 374 -11.33 17.43 20.90
N ASP A 375 -11.52 16.55 19.91
CA ASP A 375 -11.55 16.96 18.53
C ASP A 375 -12.88 17.63 18.18
N SER A 376 -12.85 18.59 17.26
CA SER A 376 -14.02 19.22 16.66
C SER A 376 -13.79 19.44 15.16
N LYS A 377 -14.87 19.69 14.43
CA LYS A 377 -14.82 19.98 12.98
C LYS A 377 -13.97 21.22 12.66
N ASP A 378 -13.89 22.19 13.58
CA ASP A 378 -13.14 23.43 13.40
C ASP A 378 -11.68 23.27 13.83
N GLN A 379 -11.41 22.45 14.86
CA GLN A 379 -10.06 22.22 15.39
C GLN A 379 -9.24 21.28 14.51
N VAL A 380 -9.80 20.20 14.04
CA VAL A 380 -9.06 19.19 13.22
C VAL A 380 -8.33 19.82 12.02
N PRO A 381 -8.93 20.71 11.20
CA PRO A 381 -8.20 21.38 10.12
C PRO A 381 -7.01 22.23 10.59
N MET A 382 -7.10 22.86 11.77
CA MET A 382 -6.00 23.63 12.36
C MET A 382 -4.87 22.72 12.81
N ASP A 383 -5.21 21.61 13.44
CA ASP A 383 -4.24 20.61 13.89
C ASP A 383 -3.49 19.96 12.71
N ILE A 384 -4.19 19.67 11.60
CA ILE A 384 -3.57 19.13 10.39
C ILE A 384 -2.64 20.16 9.74
N ARG A 385 -2.98 21.44 9.72
CA ARG A 385 -2.06 22.50 9.26
C ARG A 385 -0.84 22.61 10.18
N PHE A 386 -1.02 22.58 11.49
CA PHE A 386 0.09 22.57 12.45
C PHE A 386 1.01 21.36 12.23
N LEU A 387 0.44 20.18 12.01
CA LEU A 387 1.18 18.98 11.65
C LEU A 387 2.03 19.18 10.40
N MET A 388 1.45 19.78 9.34
CA MET A 388 2.13 20.00 8.05
C MET A 388 3.18 21.10 8.09
N ASP A 389 2.91 22.20 8.81
CA ASP A 389 3.69 23.42 8.72
C ASP A 389 4.75 23.50 9.81
N GLU A 390 4.41 23.11 11.03
CA GLU A 390 5.27 23.25 12.20
C GLU A 390 6.04 21.96 12.52
N ILE A 391 5.40 20.81 12.45
CA ILE A 391 6.02 19.51 12.73
C ILE A 391 6.72 18.96 11.49
N GLY A 392 6.03 18.93 10.37
CA GLY A 392 6.58 18.66 9.03
C GLY A 392 6.98 17.22 8.76
N PRO A 393 6.18 16.18 9.12
CA PRO A 393 6.43 14.81 8.69
C PRO A 393 6.33 14.69 7.17
N ASP A 394 6.93 13.64 6.61
CA ASP A 394 6.91 13.43 5.16
C ASP A 394 5.65 12.69 4.69
N GLN A 395 5.06 11.89 5.57
CA GLN A 395 3.89 11.07 5.31
C GLN A 395 3.01 11.02 6.55
N ALA A 396 1.69 10.93 6.37
CA ALA A 396 0.74 10.72 7.46
C ALA A 396 -0.31 9.68 7.08
N SER A 397 -0.73 8.88 8.06
CA SER A 397 -1.94 8.05 8.01
C SER A 397 -2.95 8.59 9.00
N PHE A 398 -4.18 8.81 8.54
CA PHE A 398 -5.26 9.27 9.38
C PHE A 398 -6.21 8.11 9.68
N PHE A 399 -6.56 7.94 10.94
CA PHE A 399 -7.43 6.89 11.44
C PHE A 399 -8.61 7.52 12.17
N MET A 400 -9.83 7.17 11.82
CA MET A 400 -10.98 7.48 12.68
C MET A 400 -10.88 6.62 13.93
N LEU A 401 -11.07 7.22 15.11
CA LEU A 401 -11.06 6.48 16.39
C LEU A 401 -12.07 5.33 16.32
N THR A 402 -11.56 4.13 16.47
CA THR A 402 -12.36 2.91 16.35
C THR A 402 -12.06 2.00 17.54
N PRO A 403 -12.93 1.95 18.54
CA PRO A 403 -12.78 1.01 19.66
C PRO A 403 -12.87 -0.43 19.15
N LEU A 404 -11.77 -1.15 19.23
CA LEU A 404 -11.66 -2.52 18.75
C LEU A 404 -11.79 -3.52 19.93
N PRO A 405 -12.44 -4.67 19.76
CA PRO A 405 -12.37 -5.77 20.71
C PRO A 405 -10.90 -6.05 21.07
N GLY A 406 -10.59 -6.07 22.36
CA GLY A 406 -9.21 -6.14 22.86
C GLY A 406 -8.65 -4.81 23.37
N SER A 407 -9.27 -3.65 23.07
CA SER A 407 -8.90 -2.36 23.67
C SER A 407 -9.63 -2.12 24.99
N HIS A 408 -9.02 -1.29 25.83
CA HIS A 408 -9.65 -0.83 27.08
C HIS A 408 -10.92 0.00 26.77
N ASP A 409 -10.85 0.90 25.80
CA ASP A 409 -11.96 1.77 25.41
C ASP A 409 -13.19 0.97 24.99
N HIS A 410 -13.01 -0.04 24.12
CA HIS A 410 -14.11 -0.90 23.70
C HIS A 410 -14.78 -1.61 24.90
N ARG A 411 -13.99 -2.13 25.84
CA ARG A 411 -14.50 -2.79 27.03
C ARG A 411 -15.30 -1.84 27.92
N GLU A 412 -14.77 -0.63 28.16
CA GLU A 412 -15.45 0.35 29.03
C GLU A 412 -16.73 0.91 28.38
N MET A 413 -16.72 1.18 27.08
CA MET A 413 -17.92 1.59 26.33
C MET A 413 -18.98 0.49 26.39
N LYS A 414 -18.59 -0.78 26.25
CA LYS A 414 -19.52 -1.89 26.36
C LYS A 414 -20.13 -2.02 27.77
N LYS A 415 -19.31 -1.89 28.83
CA LYS A 415 -19.80 -1.86 30.20
C LYS A 415 -20.80 -0.74 30.48
N ARG A 416 -20.60 0.43 29.86
CA ARG A 416 -21.51 1.58 29.98
C ARG A 416 -22.70 1.50 29.03
N SER A 417 -22.79 0.42 28.25
CA SER A 417 -23.85 0.26 27.22
C SER A 417 -23.90 1.44 26.23
N GLU A 418 -22.76 2.02 25.93
CA GLU A 418 -22.65 3.07 24.93
C GLU A 418 -22.92 2.50 23.53
N TRP A 419 -23.54 3.32 22.67
CA TRP A 419 -23.83 2.88 21.32
C TRP A 419 -22.56 2.68 20.51
N MET A 420 -22.42 1.51 19.91
CA MET A 420 -21.42 1.16 18.92
C MET A 420 -22.10 0.54 17.70
N ASP A 421 -21.62 0.85 16.48
CA ASP A 421 -22.16 0.22 15.28
C ASP A 421 -22.01 -1.30 15.37
N PRO A 422 -23.14 -2.05 15.25
CA PRO A 422 -23.11 -3.50 15.37
C PRO A 422 -22.38 -4.21 14.22
N ASP A 423 -22.18 -3.54 13.07
CA ASP A 423 -21.48 -4.12 11.95
C ASP A 423 -19.96 -4.05 12.13
N SER A 424 -19.35 -5.15 12.57
CA SER A 424 -17.90 -5.27 12.71
C SER A 424 -17.13 -4.92 11.43
N ASN A 425 -17.74 -5.08 10.25
CA ASN A 425 -17.11 -4.75 8.96
C ASN A 425 -16.71 -3.28 8.83
N LYS A 426 -17.42 -2.39 9.52
CA LYS A 426 -17.15 -0.95 9.53
C LYS A 426 -16.04 -0.51 10.49
N ARG A 427 -15.54 -1.43 11.33
CA ARG A 427 -14.43 -1.13 12.26
C ARG A 427 -13.09 -1.14 11.54
N ASP A 428 -12.93 -0.23 10.58
CA ASP A 428 -11.84 -0.15 9.63
C ASP A 428 -11.08 1.19 9.65
N SER A 429 -11.37 2.02 10.65
CA SER A 429 -10.81 3.37 10.83
C SER A 429 -11.19 4.38 9.72
N PHE A 430 -12.22 4.07 8.93
CA PHE A 430 -12.80 4.94 7.90
C PHE A 430 -14.29 5.23 8.11
N HIS A 431 -14.91 4.61 9.12
CA HIS A 431 -16.32 4.80 9.48
C HIS A 431 -16.45 5.29 10.92
N ALA A 432 -17.42 6.14 11.16
CA ALA A 432 -17.86 6.54 12.50
C ALA A 432 -18.63 5.37 13.13
N THR A 433 -18.00 4.62 14.03
CA THR A 433 -18.57 3.43 14.64
C THR A 433 -19.03 3.63 16.07
N ILE A 434 -18.90 4.84 16.62
CA ILE A 434 -19.34 5.26 17.94
C ILE A 434 -19.95 6.66 17.85
N LYS A 435 -20.61 7.10 18.91
CA LYS A 435 -21.03 8.52 19.05
C LYS A 435 -19.84 9.34 19.50
N HIS A 436 -19.52 10.41 18.76
CA HIS A 436 -18.53 11.39 19.17
C HIS A 436 -19.18 12.45 20.10
N PRO A 437 -18.47 12.96 21.16
CA PRO A 437 -19.06 13.93 22.07
C PRO A 437 -19.46 15.26 21.42
N VAL A 438 -18.76 15.67 20.36
CA VAL A 438 -18.88 17.02 19.76
C VAL A 438 -19.32 16.96 18.28
N MET A 439 -18.86 15.99 17.50
CA MET A 439 -19.12 15.90 16.06
C MET A 439 -20.25 14.90 15.74
N SER A 440 -21.08 15.21 14.75
CA SER A 440 -21.93 14.19 14.13
C SER A 440 -21.09 13.17 13.35
N ALA A 441 -21.67 12.02 12.96
CA ALA A 441 -20.96 11.01 12.16
C ALA A 441 -20.51 11.56 10.79
N GLU A 442 -21.34 12.42 10.20
CA GLU A 442 -21.05 13.09 8.93
C GLU A 442 -19.91 14.11 9.08
N GLU A 443 -19.94 14.97 10.12
CA GLU A 443 -18.90 15.95 10.41
C GLU A 443 -17.56 15.26 10.68
N TRP A 444 -17.58 14.15 11.41
CA TRP A 444 -16.37 13.37 11.70
C TRP A 444 -15.82 12.71 10.43
N THR A 445 -16.66 12.12 9.60
CA THR A 445 -16.27 11.54 8.32
C THR A 445 -15.69 12.61 7.39
N GLU A 446 -16.30 13.78 7.32
CA GLU A 446 -15.80 14.92 6.54
C GLU A 446 -14.46 15.44 7.07
N ALA A 447 -14.28 15.55 8.38
CA ALA A 447 -13.02 15.94 9.01
C ALA A 447 -11.90 14.97 8.62
N ASN A 448 -12.15 13.65 8.67
CA ASN A 448 -11.19 12.64 8.24
C ASN A 448 -10.87 12.74 6.73
N GLU A 449 -11.88 12.86 5.85
CA GLU A 449 -11.65 13.04 4.41
C GLU A 449 -10.84 14.30 4.12
N ASN A 450 -11.12 15.39 4.81
CA ASN A 450 -10.42 16.66 4.64
C ASN A 450 -8.98 16.58 5.12
N ALA A 451 -8.68 15.84 6.19
CA ALA A 451 -7.31 15.58 6.62
C ALA A 451 -6.48 14.90 5.52
N TRP A 452 -7.03 13.85 4.89
CA TRP A 452 -6.40 13.19 3.75
C TRP A 452 -6.22 14.13 2.55
N LYS A 453 -7.23 14.96 2.21
CA LYS A 453 -7.16 15.91 1.09
C LYS A 453 -6.12 17.00 1.31
N HIS A 454 -6.06 17.56 2.52
CA HIS A 454 -5.11 18.64 2.86
C HIS A 454 -3.68 18.13 2.93
N PHE A 455 -3.43 17.02 3.63
CA PHE A 455 -2.08 16.49 3.76
C PHE A 455 -1.51 16.03 2.41
N TYR A 456 -2.31 15.38 1.57
CA TYR A 456 -1.93 14.94 0.23
C TYR A 456 -2.32 15.94 -0.87
N SER A 457 -2.40 17.23 -0.52
CA SER A 457 -2.56 18.31 -1.49
C SER A 457 -1.28 18.48 -2.33
N LYS A 458 -1.43 19.04 -3.52
CA LYS A 458 -0.31 19.31 -4.43
C LYS A 458 0.77 20.16 -3.75
N GLU A 459 0.35 21.20 -3.03
CA GLU A 459 1.21 22.15 -2.34
C GLU A 459 2.07 21.45 -1.28
N ASN A 460 1.45 20.61 -0.43
CA ASN A 460 2.19 19.88 0.60
C ASN A 460 3.10 18.80 0.00
N MET A 461 2.65 18.09 -1.03
CA MET A 461 3.51 17.12 -1.73
C MET A 461 4.76 17.80 -2.31
N ILE A 462 4.63 19.00 -2.90
CA ILE A 462 5.76 19.80 -3.38
C ILE A 462 6.68 20.18 -2.21
N LYS A 463 6.12 20.69 -1.10
CA LYS A 463 6.88 21.08 0.09
C LYS A 463 7.71 19.91 0.62
N VAL A 464 7.11 18.73 0.76
CA VAL A 464 7.78 17.53 1.27
C VAL A 464 8.86 17.05 0.30
N LEU A 465 8.53 16.87 -0.99
CA LEU A 465 9.47 16.34 -1.98
C LEU A 465 10.67 17.28 -2.22
N SER A 466 10.47 18.59 -2.08
CA SER A 466 11.56 19.57 -2.20
C SER A 466 12.67 19.38 -1.16
N LYS A 467 12.35 18.84 0.02
CA LYS A 467 13.34 18.49 1.05
C LYS A 467 14.27 17.34 0.60
N TRP A 468 13.78 16.46 -0.30
CA TRP A 468 14.45 15.21 -0.67
C TRP A 468 15.07 15.21 -2.08
N THR A 469 15.11 16.34 -2.77
CA THR A 469 15.66 16.48 -4.13
C THR A 469 17.11 16.00 -4.25
N ASN A 470 17.91 16.14 -3.19
CA ASN A 470 19.30 15.68 -3.14
C ASN A 470 19.44 14.23 -2.67
N ASN A 471 18.36 13.55 -2.31
CA ASN A 471 18.32 12.12 -1.99
C ASN A 471 17.37 11.39 -2.96
N PRO A 472 17.84 10.96 -4.13
CA PRO A 472 17.00 10.38 -5.17
C PRO A 472 16.21 9.16 -4.71
N LYS A 473 16.77 8.35 -3.79
CA LYS A 473 16.11 7.15 -3.28
C LYS A 473 14.86 7.53 -2.49
N ASN A 474 14.99 8.42 -1.51
CA ASN A 474 13.86 8.86 -0.68
C ASN A 474 12.85 9.65 -1.51
N TYR A 475 13.31 10.48 -2.43
CA TYR A 475 12.45 11.24 -3.35
C TYR A 475 11.52 10.30 -4.13
N TRP A 476 12.05 9.25 -4.78
CA TRP A 476 11.25 8.32 -5.56
C TRP A 476 10.38 7.40 -4.70
N ASN A 477 10.84 7.02 -3.53
CA ASN A 477 10.03 6.29 -2.57
C ASN A 477 8.81 7.12 -2.15
N LEU A 478 8.99 8.38 -1.78
CA LEU A 478 7.90 9.29 -1.40
C LEU A 478 6.94 9.55 -2.57
N MET A 479 7.44 9.73 -3.80
CA MET A 479 6.60 9.82 -4.98
C MET A 479 5.68 8.60 -5.13
N SER A 480 6.23 7.40 -4.94
CA SER A 480 5.46 6.14 -4.99
C SER A 480 4.45 6.03 -3.85
N VAL A 481 4.85 6.45 -2.65
CA VAL A 481 4.00 6.48 -1.47
C VAL A 481 2.85 7.48 -1.64
N PHE A 482 3.10 8.68 -2.11
CA PHE A 482 2.05 9.68 -2.38
C PHE A 482 1.05 9.16 -3.40
N PHE A 483 1.56 8.52 -4.45
CA PHE A 483 0.71 7.87 -5.43
C PHE A 483 -0.18 6.79 -4.81
N TRP A 484 0.37 5.91 -3.98
CA TRP A 484 -0.37 4.87 -3.31
C TRP A 484 -1.37 5.43 -2.30
N TYR A 485 -0.95 6.32 -1.40
CA TYR A 485 -1.77 6.84 -0.31
C TYR A 485 -2.94 7.69 -0.80
N LYS A 486 -2.67 8.60 -1.73
CA LYS A 486 -3.71 9.44 -2.33
C LYS A 486 -4.72 8.61 -3.12
N ASN A 487 -4.24 7.60 -3.88
CA ASN A 487 -5.14 6.67 -4.56
C ASN A 487 -6.01 5.90 -3.56
N ALA A 488 -5.41 5.29 -2.56
CA ALA A 488 -6.11 4.47 -1.58
C ALA A 488 -7.19 5.26 -0.84
N ALA A 489 -6.81 6.39 -0.22
CA ALA A 489 -7.72 7.14 0.64
C ALA A 489 -8.77 7.93 -0.15
N LEU A 490 -8.40 8.59 -1.27
CA LEU A 490 -9.30 9.52 -1.94
C LEU A 490 -10.03 8.92 -3.15
N ILE A 491 -9.46 7.92 -3.82
CA ILE A 491 -10.06 7.28 -4.99
C ILE A 491 -10.75 5.97 -4.60
N GLU A 492 -10.03 5.05 -3.95
CA GLU A 492 -10.55 3.74 -3.57
C GLU A 492 -11.36 3.76 -2.26
N LYS A 493 -11.30 4.87 -1.49
CA LYS A 493 -11.97 5.03 -0.19
C LYS A 493 -11.64 3.89 0.79
N GLN A 494 -10.36 3.54 0.85
CA GLN A 494 -9.84 2.52 1.75
C GLN A 494 -8.57 3.03 2.43
N HIS A 495 -8.34 2.59 3.68
CA HIS A 495 -7.08 2.89 4.35
C HIS A 495 -5.91 2.28 3.55
N PRO A 496 -4.80 3.02 3.31
CA PRO A 496 -3.67 2.54 2.51
C PRO A 496 -3.09 1.20 2.94
N MET A 497 -3.11 0.89 4.25
CA MET A 497 -2.60 -0.36 4.81
C MET A 497 -3.37 -1.61 4.34
N VAL A 498 -4.60 -1.46 3.88
CA VAL A 498 -5.43 -2.58 3.36
C VAL A 498 -5.77 -2.43 1.89
N ALA A 499 -5.35 -1.33 1.27
CA ALA A 499 -5.63 -1.04 -0.13
C ALA A 499 -4.57 -1.65 -1.07
N GLY A 500 -4.96 -1.78 -2.32
CA GLY A 500 -4.09 -2.15 -3.44
C GLY A 500 -4.41 -1.30 -4.67
N PHE A 501 -3.98 -1.77 -5.82
CA PHE A 501 -4.23 -1.10 -7.09
C PHE A 501 -5.33 -1.81 -7.89
N PHE A 502 -6.27 -1.06 -8.43
CA PHE A 502 -7.38 -1.50 -9.27
C PHE A 502 -8.30 -2.52 -8.59
N ARG A 503 -9.35 -2.00 -7.99
CA ARG A 503 -10.32 -2.80 -7.27
C ARG A 503 -11.12 -3.72 -8.18
N LEU A 504 -11.18 -4.99 -7.81
CA LEU A 504 -11.93 -6.03 -8.51
C LEU A 504 -13.25 -6.29 -7.77
N LYS A 505 -14.40 -5.98 -8.39
CA LYS A 505 -15.73 -6.33 -7.87
C LYS A 505 -16.29 -7.50 -8.68
N GLU A 506 -16.45 -8.64 -8.04
CA GLU A 506 -17.00 -9.83 -8.65
C GLU A 506 -18.50 -9.96 -8.32
N ARG A 507 -19.35 -10.05 -9.35
CA ARG A 507 -20.82 -10.00 -9.20
C ARG A 507 -21.37 -10.91 -8.10
N LYS A 508 -20.87 -12.15 -8.01
CA LYS A 508 -21.34 -13.16 -7.05
C LYS A 508 -20.59 -13.15 -5.70
N ALA A 509 -19.50 -12.38 -5.58
CA ALA A 509 -18.75 -12.28 -4.34
C ALA A 509 -19.34 -11.15 -3.48
N ARG A 510 -20.53 -11.40 -2.97
CA ARG A 510 -21.32 -10.47 -2.16
C ARG A 510 -21.52 -11.03 -0.75
N ARG A 511 -21.60 -10.12 0.22
CA ARG A 511 -22.01 -10.45 1.59
C ARG A 511 -23.43 -11.05 1.60
N PRO A 512 -23.72 -12.09 2.40
CA PRO A 512 -25.09 -12.55 2.59
C PRO A 512 -26.04 -11.41 2.98
N GLY A 513 -27.27 -11.44 2.47
CA GLY A 513 -28.24 -10.36 2.65
C GLY A 513 -28.17 -9.22 1.61
N TYR A 514 -27.08 -9.10 0.87
CA TYR A 514 -26.98 -8.14 -0.24
C TYR A 514 -27.44 -8.76 -1.56
N ALA A 515 -28.35 -8.09 -2.25
CA ALA A 515 -28.88 -8.56 -3.53
C ALA A 515 -27.77 -8.69 -4.59
N VAL A 516 -27.79 -9.78 -5.36
CA VAL A 516 -26.87 -9.99 -6.48
C VAL A 516 -27.51 -9.36 -7.72
N ASP A 517 -26.94 -8.26 -8.21
CA ASP A 517 -27.40 -7.59 -9.43
C ASP A 517 -27.50 -8.57 -10.62
N SER A 518 -28.46 -8.34 -11.54
CA SER A 518 -28.46 -9.02 -12.83
C SER A 518 -27.17 -8.70 -13.61
N LEU A 519 -26.80 -9.56 -14.55
CA LEU A 519 -25.54 -9.36 -15.29
C LEU A 519 -25.51 -8.01 -16.05
N PRO A 520 -26.57 -7.54 -16.73
CA PRO A 520 -26.55 -6.23 -17.37
C PRO A 520 -26.39 -5.08 -16.39
N VAL A 521 -27.13 -5.11 -15.27
CA VAL A 521 -27.06 -4.07 -14.23
C VAL A 521 -25.64 -4.00 -13.62
N HIS A 522 -25.09 -5.13 -13.25
CA HIS A 522 -23.72 -5.21 -12.73
C HIS A 522 -22.71 -4.66 -13.74
N THR A 523 -22.81 -5.08 -15.00
CA THR A 523 -21.89 -4.63 -16.07
C THR A 523 -21.99 -3.13 -16.27
N TRP A 524 -23.19 -2.56 -16.26
CA TRP A 524 -23.41 -1.11 -16.36
C TRP A 524 -22.82 -0.35 -15.17
N LYS A 525 -23.10 -0.78 -13.95
CA LYS A 525 -22.53 -0.18 -12.73
C LYS A 525 -20.99 -0.20 -12.78
N ARG A 526 -20.40 -1.34 -13.18
CA ARG A 526 -18.95 -1.48 -13.31
C ARG A 526 -18.36 -0.61 -14.40
N ALA A 527 -18.98 -0.52 -15.56
CA ALA A 527 -18.53 0.36 -16.63
C ALA A 527 -18.50 1.82 -16.18
N LYS A 528 -19.57 2.28 -15.52
CA LYS A 528 -19.65 3.64 -14.96
C LYS A 528 -18.57 3.90 -13.90
N GLU A 529 -18.34 2.94 -12.99
CA GLU A 529 -17.32 3.02 -11.94
C GLU A 529 -15.91 3.06 -12.54
N ILE A 530 -15.61 2.15 -13.48
CA ILE A 530 -14.32 2.11 -14.17
C ILE A 530 -14.04 3.41 -14.92
N THR A 531 -15.05 3.97 -15.60
CA THR A 531 -14.91 5.26 -16.29
C THR A 531 -14.58 6.40 -15.30
N ARG A 532 -15.26 6.43 -14.15
CA ARG A 532 -14.97 7.42 -13.10
C ARG A 532 -13.55 7.26 -12.53
N LEU A 533 -13.14 6.01 -12.27
CA LEU A 533 -11.79 5.70 -11.82
C LEU A 533 -10.75 6.16 -12.84
N PHE A 534 -10.98 5.91 -14.13
CA PHE A 534 -10.09 6.38 -15.20
C PHE A 534 -9.92 7.90 -15.22
N ILE A 535 -11.03 8.63 -15.12
CA ILE A 535 -10.99 10.10 -15.08
C ILE A 535 -10.23 10.57 -13.83
N ALA A 536 -10.50 9.96 -12.67
CA ALA A 536 -9.81 10.29 -11.42
C ALA A 536 -8.30 10.00 -11.52
N TRP A 537 -7.91 8.86 -12.09
CA TRP A 537 -6.53 8.48 -12.33
C TRP A 537 -5.82 9.41 -13.30
N ALA A 538 -6.47 9.80 -14.40
CA ALA A 538 -5.90 10.74 -15.38
C ALA A 538 -5.62 12.11 -14.75
N LYS A 539 -6.55 12.61 -13.95
CA LYS A 539 -6.36 13.87 -13.19
C LYS A 539 -5.21 13.75 -12.19
N PHE A 540 -5.16 12.64 -11.48
CA PHE A 540 -4.15 12.38 -10.47
C PHE A 540 -2.74 12.24 -11.09
N LEU A 541 -2.60 11.50 -12.19
CA LEU A 541 -1.33 11.36 -12.90
C LEU A 541 -0.83 12.71 -13.41
N LYS A 542 -1.73 13.55 -13.93
CA LYS A 542 -1.39 14.92 -14.31
C LYS A 542 -0.88 15.74 -13.12
N GLU A 543 -1.55 15.66 -11.98
CA GLU A 543 -1.12 16.34 -10.76
C GLU A 543 0.27 15.84 -10.31
N MET A 544 0.51 14.53 -10.32
CA MET A 544 1.81 13.94 -9.98
C MET A 544 2.91 14.35 -10.95
N GLU A 545 2.60 14.48 -12.24
CA GLU A 545 3.53 15.05 -13.23
C GLU A 545 3.89 16.50 -12.88
N GLU A 546 2.90 17.32 -12.56
CA GLU A 546 3.12 18.71 -12.15
C GLU A 546 3.96 18.83 -10.87
N VAL A 547 3.69 17.97 -9.87
CA VAL A 547 4.48 17.88 -8.64
C VAL A 547 5.94 17.51 -8.97
N TRP A 548 6.13 16.49 -9.80
CA TRP A 548 7.47 16.08 -10.21
C TRP A 548 8.22 17.19 -10.95
N LEU A 549 7.56 17.88 -11.90
CA LEU A 549 8.15 18.98 -12.66
C LEU A 549 8.64 20.11 -11.76
N GLN A 550 7.96 20.38 -10.64
CA GLN A 550 8.32 21.43 -9.70
C GLN A 550 9.39 21.00 -8.70
N THR A 551 9.50 19.72 -8.40
CA THR A 551 10.38 19.22 -7.33
C THR A 551 11.61 18.45 -7.81
N ARG A 552 11.71 18.11 -9.10
CA ARG A 552 12.88 17.41 -9.63
C ARG A 552 14.13 18.30 -9.59
N LYS A 553 15.30 17.70 -9.50
CA LYS A 553 16.57 18.43 -9.66
C LYS A 553 16.63 19.04 -11.06
N LYS A 554 16.83 20.32 -11.13
CA LYS A 554 16.98 21.07 -12.41
C LYS A 554 18.43 21.07 -12.83
N SER A 555 18.71 21.15 -14.16
CA SER A 555 20.04 21.40 -14.63
C SER A 555 20.41 22.87 -14.43
N GLU A 556 21.70 23.19 -14.36
CA GLU A 556 22.18 24.59 -14.25
C GLU A 556 21.68 25.46 -15.40
N THR A 557 21.56 24.89 -16.58
CA THR A 557 21.03 25.56 -17.75
C THR A 557 19.55 25.90 -17.58
N GLU A 558 18.75 24.96 -17.06
CA GLU A 558 17.33 25.19 -16.76
C GLU A 558 17.13 26.25 -15.67
N GLU A 559 17.99 26.30 -14.64
CA GLU A 559 17.93 27.31 -13.59
C GLU A 559 18.19 28.72 -14.15
N ARG A 560 19.27 28.90 -14.91
CA ARG A 560 19.58 30.20 -15.59
C ARG A 560 18.44 30.67 -16.48
N TRP A 561 17.81 29.78 -17.19
CA TRP A 561 16.69 30.10 -18.05
C TRP A 561 15.41 30.48 -17.31
N LEU A 562 15.11 29.78 -16.19
CA LEU A 562 13.97 30.12 -15.35
C LEU A 562 14.16 31.51 -14.72
N GLU A 563 15.37 31.84 -14.28
CA GLU A 563 15.70 33.17 -13.79
C GLU A 563 15.49 34.26 -14.87
N GLN A 564 15.93 33.99 -16.12
CA GLN A 564 15.70 34.91 -17.24
C GLN A 564 14.21 35.12 -17.53
N ILE A 565 13.41 34.03 -17.53
CA ILE A 565 11.96 34.13 -17.73
C ILE A 565 11.28 34.88 -16.58
N GLN A 566 11.68 34.62 -15.33
CA GLN A 566 11.13 35.33 -14.17
C GLN A 566 11.47 36.81 -14.22
N LYS A 567 12.68 37.16 -14.65
CA LYS A 567 13.09 38.54 -14.87
C LYS A 567 12.23 39.23 -15.94
N VAL A 568 12.08 38.61 -17.12
CA VAL A 568 11.21 39.14 -18.19
C VAL A 568 9.75 39.27 -17.69
N GLN A 569 9.26 38.34 -16.90
CA GLN A 569 7.91 38.40 -16.32
C GLN A 569 7.77 39.57 -15.34
N ALA A 570 8.78 39.80 -14.47
CA ALA A 570 8.79 40.91 -13.54
C ALA A 570 8.81 42.24 -14.29
N ASP A 571 9.63 42.34 -15.36
CA ASP A 571 9.72 43.53 -16.20
C ASP A 571 8.39 43.82 -16.92
N VAL A 572 7.69 42.79 -17.42
CA VAL A 572 6.35 42.92 -18.01
C VAL A 572 5.31 43.39 -16.99
N TRP A 573 5.35 42.90 -15.75
CA TRP A 573 4.44 43.35 -14.70
C TRP A 573 4.67 44.80 -14.27
N GLN A 574 5.90 45.30 -14.38
CA GLN A 574 6.26 46.68 -14.05
C GLN A 574 6.00 47.67 -15.21
N ALA A 575 5.86 47.18 -16.44
CA ALA A 575 5.62 48.02 -17.59
C ALA A 575 4.22 48.67 -17.54
N LEU A 576 4.22 50.01 -17.52
CA LEU A 576 3.00 50.83 -17.46
C LEU A 576 2.53 51.31 -18.83
N ARG A 577 3.34 51.18 -19.90
CA ARG A 577 3.07 51.65 -21.25
C ARG A 577 3.35 50.61 -22.30
N ILE A 578 2.64 50.65 -23.42
CA ILE A 578 2.77 49.68 -24.53
C ILE A 578 4.19 49.68 -25.12
N ALA A 579 4.83 50.87 -25.20
CA ALA A 579 6.20 51.00 -25.67
C ALA A 579 7.23 50.26 -24.81
N ASP A 580 7.02 50.19 -23.49
CA ASP A 580 7.88 49.49 -22.57
C ASP A 580 7.70 47.98 -22.73
N LEU A 581 6.47 47.52 -22.94
CA LEU A 581 6.17 46.11 -23.23
C LEU A 581 6.82 45.63 -24.53
N GLN A 582 6.78 46.43 -25.58
CA GLN A 582 7.41 46.10 -26.85
C GLN A 582 8.94 46.00 -26.73
N LYS A 583 9.56 46.90 -25.97
CA LYS A 583 11.02 46.90 -25.72
C LYS A 583 11.44 45.66 -24.88
N ILE A 584 10.68 45.33 -23.85
CA ILE A 584 10.92 44.14 -23.04
C ILE A 584 10.81 42.89 -23.92
N TYR A 585 9.82 42.84 -24.79
CA TYR A 585 9.59 41.74 -25.73
C TYR A 585 10.73 41.56 -26.74
N SER A 586 11.18 42.64 -27.36
CA SER A 586 12.33 42.62 -28.30
C SER A 586 13.61 42.14 -27.64
N ASN A 587 13.91 42.64 -26.43
CA ASN A 587 15.08 42.21 -25.66
C ASN A 587 15.01 40.72 -25.27
N ALA A 588 13.83 40.24 -24.85
CA ALA A 588 13.62 38.84 -24.55
C ALA A 588 13.82 37.94 -25.79
N ARG A 589 13.35 38.39 -26.97
CA ARG A 589 13.51 37.67 -28.22
C ARG A 589 14.97 37.53 -28.66
N GLU A 590 15.79 38.58 -28.46
CA GLU A 590 17.22 38.55 -28.79
C GLU A 590 18.03 37.61 -27.89
N THR A 591 17.64 37.47 -26.62
CA THR A 591 18.37 36.65 -25.62
C THR A 591 17.96 35.17 -25.61
N LEU A 592 16.84 34.83 -26.27
CA LEU A 592 16.30 33.48 -26.26
C LEU A 592 16.72 32.67 -27.51
N PRO A 593 16.94 31.34 -27.39
CA PRO A 593 17.20 30.47 -28.54
C PRO A 593 16.03 30.45 -29.53
N GLU A 594 16.33 30.15 -30.77
CA GLU A 594 15.41 30.20 -31.92
C GLU A 594 14.09 29.43 -31.70
N LYS A 595 14.15 28.27 -31.06
CA LYS A 595 12.96 27.46 -30.74
C LYS A 595 12.05 28.07 -29.65
N ALA A 596 12.62 28.82 -28.73
CA ALA A 596 11.84 29.55 -27.73
C ALA A 596 11.25 30.85 -28.34
N ARG A 597 11.87 31.39 -29.40
CA ARG A 597 11.33 32.54 -30.18
C ARG A 597 10.02 32.14 -30.86
N ALA A 598 9.95 30.97 -31.51
CA ALA A 598 8.75 30.49 -32.19
C ALA A 598 7.53 30.35 -31.27
N VAL A 599 7.75 30.16 -29.96
CA VAL A 599 6.68 30.13 -28.97
C VAL A 599 6.22 31.53 -28.54
N LEU A 600 7.09 32.55 -28.77
CA LEU A 600 6.77 33.95 -28.48
C LEU A 600 6.12 34.67 -29.68
N ASP A 601 6.31 34.19 -30.91
CA ASP A 601 5.77 34.80 -32.14
C ASP A 601 4.23 34.98 -32.11
N PRO A 602 3.40 34.05 -31.55
CA PRO A 602 1.97 34.31 -31.40
C PRO A 602 1.63 35.45 -30.43
N LEU A 603 2.53 35.81 -29.51
CA LEU A 603 2.36 36.94 -28.59
C LEU A 603 2.70 38.26 -29.23
N GLU A 604 3.62 38.28 -30.20
CA GLU A 604 3.94 39.47 -31.00
C GLU A 604 2.73 39.89 -31.83
N ASP A 605 2.09 38.93 -32.47
CA ASP A 605 0.86 39.18 -33.26
C ASP A 605 -0.30 39.64 -32.36
N LEU A 606 -0.38 39.14 -31.11
CA LEU A 606 -1.36 39.56 -30.12
C LEU A 606 -1.07 40.97 -29.57
N SER A 607 0.20 41.28 -29.29
CA SER A 607 0.62 42.59 -28.75
C SER A 607 0.43 43.72 -29.74
N SER A 608 0.61 43.45 -31.03
CA SER A 608 0.42 44.42 -32.10
C SER A 608 -1.05 44.77 -32.37
N LYS A 609 -1.99 43.88 -31.96
CA LYS A 609 -3.41 44.01 -32.34
C LYS A 609 -4.35 44.44 -31.20
N ILE A 610 -3.99 44.40 -29.91
CA ILE A 610 -5.02 44.34 -28.84
C ILE A 610 -4.81 45.26 -27.62
N LEU A 611 -3.69 45.95 -27.39
CA LEU A 611 -3.47 46.65 -26.12
C LEU A 611 -4.02 48.09 -26.10
N VAL A 612 -5.33 48.21 -25.85
CA VAL A 612 -6.00 49.52 -25.66
C VAL A 612 -6.48 49.72 -24.21
N THR A 613 -6.63 48.68 -23.40
CA THR A 613 -7.19 48.81 -22.05
C THR A 613 -6.47 47.92 -20.99
N ARG A 614 -6.61 48.31 -19.70
CA ARG A 614 -6.14 47.52 -18.54
C ARG A 614 -6.70 46.06 -18.50
N LYS A 615 -7.85 45.85 -19.13
CA LYS A 615 -8.52 44.56 -19.25
C LYS A 615 -7.81 43.65 -20.27
N ASP A 616 -7.28 44.23 -21.32
CA ASP A 616 -6.54 43.52 -22.37
C ASP A 616 -5.15 43.11 -21.86
N LEU A 617 -4.51 43.95 -21.06
CA LEU A 617 -3.28 43.62 -20.36
C LEU A 617 -3.46 42.42 -19.40
N HIS A 618 -4.57 42.37 -18.65
CA HIS A 618 -4.86 41.28 -17.76
C HIS A 618 -5.12 39.95 -18.50
N ARG A 619 -5.76 40.04 -19.69
CA ARG A 619 -5.98 38.87 -20.57
C ARG A 619 -4.67 38.37 -21.18
N PHE A 620 -3.80 39.30 -21.59
CA PHE A 620 -2.46 39.03 -22.10
C PHE A 620 -1.60 38.33 -21.04
N LEU A 621 -1.55 38.85 -19.82
CA LEU A 621 -0.78 38.26 -18.71
C LEU A 621 -1.25 36.86 -18.37
N LYS A 622 -2.57 36.60 -18.38
CA LYS A 622 -3.11 35.27 -18.16
C LYS A 622 -2.77 34.27 -19.28
N GLN A 623 -2.71 34.76 -20.53
CA GLN A 623 -2.24 33.94 -21.65
C GLN A 623 -0.73 33.72 -21.59
N TRP A 624 0.03 34.70 -21.13
CA TRP A 624 1.47 34.57 -20.87
C TRP A 624 1.77 33.54 -19.79
N GLU A 625 1.03 33.50 -18.69
CA GLU A 625 1.16 32.46 -17.66
C GLU A 625 0.90 31.08 -18.23
N THR A 626 -0.14 30.92 -19.03
CA THR A 626 -0.47 29.66 -19.71
C THR A 626 0.64 29.25 -20.69
N LEU A 627 1.26 30.20 -21.35
CA LEU A 627 2.36 30.00 -22.29
C LEU A 627 3.66 29.67 -21.57
N ARG A 628 3.97 30.38 -20.48
CA ARG A 628 5.09 30.06 -19.57
C ARG A 628 5.02 28.61 -19.11
N ASP A 629 3.84 28.16 -18.68
CA ASP A 629 3.64 26.79 -18.23
C ASP A 629 3.86 25.78 -19.37
N LYS A 630 3.44 26.11 -20.60
CA LYS A 630 3.73 25.32 -21.79
C LYS A 630 5.23 25.33 -22.16
N ILE A 631 5.91 26.47 -22.08
CA ILE A 631 7.36 26.60 -22.31
C ILE A 631 8.12 25.82 -21.21
N GLN A 632 7.68 25.89 -19.98
CA GLN A 632 8.26 25.14 -18.88
C GLN A 632 8.12 23.62 -19.10
N VAL A 633 6.99 23.17 -19.62
CA VAL A 633 6.77 21.76 -20.02
C VAL A 633 7.65 21.36 -21.21
N LEU A 634 7.79 22.20 -22.22
CA LEU A 634 8.64 21.94 -23.39
C LEU A 634 10.12 21.87 -23.01
N ARG A 635 10.60 22.76 -22.14
CA ARG A 635 12.00 22.81 -21.68
C ARG A 635 12.41 21.71 -20.76
N LEU A 636 11.50 21.20 -19.98
CA LEU A 636 11.71 20.05 -19.13
C LEU A 636 12.09 18.79 -19.94
N ARG A 637 12.02 18.87 -21.25
CA ARG A 637 12.33 17.80 -22.21
C ARG A 637 13.65 17.98 -22.96
N GLU A 638 14.34 19.13 -22.81
CA GLU A 638 15.53 19.45 -23.61
C GLU A 638 16.80 19.62 -22.75
N GLY A 639 17.75 18.69 -22.80
CA GLY A 639 19.12 18.84 -22.32
C GLY A 639 20.09 19.07 -23.49
N ASP A 640 21.21 19.79 -23.23
CA ASP A 640 22.11 20.39 -24.23
C ASP A 640 22.82 19.44 -25.23
N ALA A 641 22.72 18.13 -25.08
CA ALA A 641 23.41 17.15 -25.95
C ALA A 641 22.55 16.62 -27.11
N ALA A 642 21.36 17.16 -27.37
CA ALA A 642 20.35 16.42 -28.11
C ALA A 642 19.61 17.17 -29.21
N HIS A 643 20.15 18.24 -29.77
CA HIS A 643 19.42 19.07 -30.75
C HIS A 643 18.89 18.31 -31.98
N SER A 644 19.65 17.38 -32.55
CA SER A 644 19.18 16.53 -33.65
C SER A 644 18.29 15.37 -33.22
N TRP A 645 18.54 14.82 -32.04
CA TRP A 645 17.81 13.73 -31.44
C TRP A 645 16.41 14.15 -30.96
N LEU A 646 16.27 15.38 -30.47
CA LEU A 646 15.00 15.94 -30.00
C LEU A 646 14.06 16.31 -31.11
N ASP A 647 14.56 16.75 -32.27
CA ASP A 647 13.71 16.97 -33.44
C ASP A 647 13.12 15.67 -33.95
N GLU A 648 13.88 14.57 -33.91
CA GLU A 648 13.40 13.25 -34.27
C GLU A 648 12.44 12.71 -33.20
N MET A 649 12.73 12.95 -31.93
CA MET A 649 11.83 12.56 -30.83
C MET A 649 10.53 13.36 -30.79
N HIS A 650 10.56 14.64 -31.17
CA HIS A 650 9.35 15.46 -31.32
C HIS A 650 8.47 14.95 -32.47
N LYS A 651 9.07 14.56 -33.59
CA LYS A 651 8.37 13.89 -34.70
C LYS A 651 7.79 12.55 -34.26
N ILE A 652 8.54 11.77 -33.49
CA ILE A 652 8.08 10.51 -32.88
C ILE A 652 6.93 10.74 -31.90
N GLN A 653 7.01 11.77 -31.04
CA GLN A 653 5.97 12.10 -30.06
C GLN A 653 4.70 12.62 -30.73
N THR A 654 4.83 13.38 -31.81
CA THR A 654 3.71 13.84 -32.62
C THR A 654 3.06 12.66 -33.35
N SER A 655 3.85 11.72 -33.84
CA SER A 655 3.38 10.47 -34.46
C SER A 655 2.70 9.51 -33.43
N ILE A 656 3.16 9.48 -32.19
CA ILE A 656 2.53 8.71 -31.09
C ILE A 656 1.18 9.33 -30.66
N ARG A 657 1.04 10.65 -30.68
CA ARG A 657 -0.23 11.36 -30.39
C ARG A 657 -1.33 11.08 -31.43
N PHE A 658 -0.96 10.76 -32.67
CA PHE A 658 -1.88 10.38 -33.75
C PHE A 658 -1.72 8.91 -34.07
N ALA A 659 -2.20 8.06 -33.14
CA ALA A 659 -1.95 6.62 -33.03
C ALA A 659 -2.51 5.74 -34.16
N ASP A 660 -2.53 6.18 -35.42
CA ASP A 660 -2.93 5.31 -36.53
C ASP A 660 -1.76 4.63 -37.27
N ARG A 661 -0.49 4.90 -36.86
CA ARG A 661 0.68 4.44 -37.63
C ARG A 661 1.76 3.76 -36.77
N ILE A 662 1.49 2.56 -36.27
CA ILE A 662 2.48 1.72 -35.59
C ILE A 662 3.73 1.46 -36.45
N HIS A 663 3.57 1.49 -37.76
CA HIS A 663 4.67 1.24 -38.72
C HIS A 663 5.71 2.36 -38.73
N GLU A 664 5.28 3.62 -38.72
CA GLU A 664 6.17 4.80 -38.69
C GLU A 664 6.98 4.89 -37.37
N TRP A 665 6.40 4.42 -36.27
CA TRP A 665 7.10 4.34 -35.00
C TRP A 665 8.24 3.31 -35.01
N HIS A 666 8.03 2.15 -35.66
CA HIS A 666 9.05 1.10 -35.83
C HIS A 666 10.23 1.59 -36.70
N GLU A 667 9.95 2.36 -37.76
CA GLU A 667 10.99 2.95 -38.60
C GLU A 667 11.80 4.04 -37.89
N ALA A 668 11.12 4.91 -37.12
CA ALA A 668 11.78 5.96 -36.36
C ALA A 668 12.66 5.38 -35.24
N TYR A 669 12.20 4.30 -34.61
CA TYR A 669 12.98 3.58 -33.60
C TYR A 669 14.17 2.82 -34.19
N GLY A 670 14.01 2.23 -35.36
CA GLY A 670 15.11 1.59 -36.12
C GLY A 670 16.24 2.56 -36.41
N ARG A 671 15.90 3.75 -36.91
CA ARG A 671 16.88 4.84 -37.18
C ARG A 671 17.59 5.32 -35.92
N LEU A 672 16.87 5.46 -34.80
CA LEU A 672 17.48 5.86 -33.52
C LEU A 672 18.53 4.86 -33.04
N ARG A 673 18.33 3.56 -33.25
CA ARG A 673 19.23 2.50 -32.85
C ARG A 673 20.59 2.55 -33.56
N GLU A 674 20.62 2.98 -34.82
CA GLU A 674 21.84 3.06 -35.63
C GLU A 674 22.79 4.18 -35.19
N PHE A 675 22.27 5.21 -34.52
CA PHE A 675 23.05 6.39 -34.06
C PHE A 675 23.63 6.26 -32.64
N LEU A 676 23.37 5.16 -31.93
CA LEU A 676 23.77 5.02 -30.52
C LEU A 676 25.12 4.31 -30.34
N PRO A 677 25.96 4.71 -29.34
CA PRO A 677 27.22 4.05 -29.03
C PRO A 677 27.02 2.58 -28.62
N SER A 678 27.95 1.70 -28.96
CA SER A 678 27.86 0.24 -28.77
C SER A 678 27.55 -0.24 -27.33
N ARG A 679 27.97 0.49 -26.29
CA ARG A 679 27.63 0.22 -24.89
C ARG A 679 26.15 0.46 -24.58
N THR A 680 25.55 1.42 -25.24
CA THR A 680 24.13 1.78 -25.08
C THR A 680 23.23 0.78 -25.82
N GLN A 681 23.71 0.21 -26.93
CA GLN A 681 22.98 -0.83 -27.68
C GLN A 681 22.72 -2.10 -26.86
N LEU A 682 23.61 -2.47 -25.93
CA LEU A 682 23.41 -3.65 -25.05
C LEU A 682 22.28 -3.44 -24.03
N SER A 683 22.06 -2.21 -23.58
CA SER A 683 20.96 -1.84 -22.69
C SER A 683 19.61 -1.81 -23.42
N LEU A 684 19.63 -1.64 -24.75
CA LEU A 684 18.45 -1.65 -25.61
C LEU A 684 17.80 -3.03 -25.76
N VAL A 685 18.52 -4.12 -25.60
CA VAL A 685 17.93 -5.48 -25.69
C VAL A 685 16.81 -5.68 -24.67
N LYS A 686 16.98 -5.17 -23.44
CA LYS A 686 15.90 -5.21 -22.43
C LYS A 686 14.77 -4.24 -22.76
N PHE A 687 15.09 -3.13 -23.39
CA PHE A 687 14.13 -2.13 -23.86
C PHE A 687 13.30 -2.66 -25.02
N ASP A 688 13.93 -3.31 -26.00
CA ASP A 688 13.26 -3.99 -27.12
C ASP A 688 12.23 -5.02 -26.65
N ALA A 689 12.56 -5.81 -25.63
CA ALA A 689 11.65 -6.80 -25.09
C ALA A 689 10.39 -6.17 -24.47
N ILE A 690 10.51 -5.00 -23.86
CA ILE A 690 9.37 -4.26 -23.28
C ILE A 690 8.59 -3.56 -24.38
N ASN A 691 9.28 -2.97 -25.33
CA ASN A 691 8.68 -2.33 -26.50
C ASN A 691 7.82 -3.32 -27.28
N ASN A 692 8.36 -4.48 -27.59
CA ASN A 692 7.63 -5.55 -28.29
C ASN A 692 6.38 -5.99 -27.50
N ARG A 693 6.45 -6.03 -26.16
CA ARG A 693 5.28 -6.31 -25.31
C ARG A 693 4.22 -5.22 -25.37
N VAL A 694 4.62 -3.95 -25.41
CA VAL A 694 3.71 -2.79 -25.56
C VAL A 694 3.01 -2.87 -26.92
N VAL A 695 3.76 -3.09 -28.00
CA VAL A 695 3.20 -3.20 -29.35
C VAL A 695 2.21 -4.36 -29.45
N TYR A 696 2.58 -5.53 -28.93
CA TYR A 696 1.69 -6.70 -28.92
C TYR A 696 0.41 -6.43 -28.10
N SER A 697 0.55 -5.83 -26.92
CA SER A 697 -0.59 -5.49 -26.06
C SER A 697 -1.54 -4.51 -26.73
N ARG A 698 -1.02 -3.53 -27.46
CA ARG A 698 -1.80 -2.54 -28.20
C ARG A 698 -2.55 -3.16 -29.39
N GLN A 699 -1.92 -4.05 -30.11
CA GLN A 699 -2.56 -4.80 -31.20
C GLN A 699 -3.70 -5.70 -30.67
N GLU A 700 -3.48 -6.36 -29.53
CA GLU A 700 -4.50 -7.17 -28.86
C GLU A 700 -5.70 -6.29 -28.44
N LEU A 701 -5.45 -5.12 -27.85
CA LEU A 701 -6.49 -4.17 -27.47
C LEU A 701 -7.28 -3.68 -28.68
N GLN A 702 -6.62 -3.31 -29.77
CA GLN A 702 -7.28 -2.86 -31.00
C GLN A 702 -8.15 -3.96 -31.61
N ARG A 703 -7.67 -5.21 -31.62
CA ARG A 703 -8.45 -6.37 -32.11
C ARG A 703 -9.71 -6.59 -31.28
N ILE A 704 -9.59 -6.57 -29.96
CA ILE A 704 -10.73 -6.75 -29.03
C ILE A 704 -11.71 -5.58 -29.17
N TRP A 705 -11.22 -4.35 -29.35
CA TRP A 705 -12.04 -3.17 -29.59
C TRP A 705 -12.83 -3.28 -30.90
N ALA A 706 -12.18 -3.66 -31.99
CA ALA A 706 -12.83 -3.86 -33.29
C ALA A 706 -13.91 -4.95 -33.22
N GLN A 707 -13.63 -6.08 -32.55
CA GLN A 707 -14.62 -7.14 -32.33
C GLN A 707 -15.81 -6.64 -31.49
N THR A 708 -15.56 -5.84 -30.47
CA THR A 708 -16.60 -5.26 -29.61
C THR A 708 -17.48 -4.30 -30.39
N LEU A 709 -16.90 -3.42 -31.22
CA LEU A 709 -17.64 -2.50 -32.08
C LEU A 709 -18.49 -3.24 -33.12
N THR A 710 -17.95 -4.30 -33.70
CA THR A 710 -18.69 -5.15 -34.65
C THR A 710 -19.86 -5.86 -33.95
N GLY A 711 -19.62 -6.41 -32.74
CA GLY A 711 -20.67 -7.02 -31.92
C GLY A 711 -21.78 -6.01 -31.53
N LEU A 712 -21.43 -4.77 -31.22
CA LEU A 712 -22.39 -3.70 -30.92
C LEU A 712 -23.21 -3.31 -32.17
N ARG A 713 -22.55 -3.13 -33.32
CA ARG A 713 -23.21 -2.76 -34.59
C ARG A 713 -24.24 -3.81 -35.05
N HIS A 714 -23.97 -5.09 -34.80
CA HIS A 714 -24.82 -6.20 -35.21
C HIS A 714 -25.65 -6.76 -34.06
N LEU A 715 -25.72 -6.10 -32.89
CA LEU A 715 -26.42 -6.54 -31.69
C LEU A 715 -26.06 -7.98 -31.26
N ASN A 716 -24.86 -8.41 -31.61
CA ASN A 716 -24.34 -9.75 -31.30
C ASN A 716 -23.56 -9.70 -29.97
N PHE A 717 -24.28 -9.81 -28.86
CA PHE A 717 -23.73 -9.72 -27.50
C PHE A 717 -22.75 -10.87 -27.17
N ARG A 718 -22.68 -11.94 -27.93
CA ARG A 718 -21.68 -13.01 -27.75
C ARG A 718 -20.26 -12.58 -28.15
N GLN A 719 -20.13 -11.57 -29.01
CA GLN A 719 -18.85 -11.02 -29.45
C GLN A 719 -18.37 -9.88 -28.53
N ILE A 720 -19.22 -9.41 -27.63
CA ILE A 720 -18.88 -8.37 -26.67
C ILE A 720 -18.29 -9.03 -25.42
N HIS A 721 -16.99 -8.89 -25.22
CA HIS A 721 -16.28 -9.40 -24.06
C HIS A 721 -15.75 -8.25 -23.20
N PRO A 722 -16.59 -7.58 -22.37
CA PRO A 722 -16.18 -6.41 -21.58
C PRO A 722 -14.96 -6.70 -20.71
N TRP A 723 -14.89 -7.92 -20.17
CA TRP A 723 -13.77 -8.35 -19.33
C TRP A 723 -12.46 -8.48 -20.12
N LYS A 724 -12.48 -9.04 -21.33
CA LYS A 724 -11.30 -9.11 -22.19
C LYS A 724 -10.83 -7.71 -22.59
N MET A 725 -11.77 -6.83 -22.89
CA MET A 725 -11.48 -5.43 -23.24
C MET A 725 -10.84 -4.67 -22.08
N THR A 726 -11.42 -4.78 -20.88
CA THR A 726 -10.87 -4.14 -19.65
C THR A 726 -9.49 -4.69 -19.30
N SER A 727 -9.31 -6.02 -19.43
CA SER A 727 -8.02 -6.67 -19.18
C SER A 727 -6.96 -6.25 -20.20
N ALA A 728 -7.31 -6.20 -21.49
CA ALA A 728 -6.39 -5.79 -22.56
C ALA A 728 -6.01 -4.30 -22.42
N PHE A 729 -6.97 -3.45 -22.06
CA PHE A 729 -6.73 -2.04 -21.81
C PHE A 729 -5.82 -1.81 -20.59
N ALA A 730 -6.09 -2.49 -19.47
CA ALA A 730 -5.24 -2.40 -18.28
C ALA A 730 -3.82 -2.87 -18.56
N LYS A 731 -3.66 -3.95 -19.33
CA LYS A 731 -2.37 -4.49 -19.76
C LYS A 731 -1.60 -3.51 -20.64
N ASP A 732 -2.27 -2.92 -21.65
CA ASP A 732 -1.67 -1.91 -22.54
C ASP A 732 -1.25 -0.66 -21.78
N PHE A 733 -2.12 -0.14 -20.92
CA PHE A 733 -1.84 1.01 -20.06
C PHE A 733 -0.63 0.77 -19.15
N PHE A 734 -0.58 -0.38 -18.49
CA PHE A 734 0.51 -0.72 -17.56
C PHE A 734 1.84 -0.90 -18.29
N LEU A 735 1.84 -1.58 -19.42
CA LEU A 735 3.03 -1.75 -20.24
C LEU A 735 3.51 -0.43 -20.82
N THR A 736 2.59 0.42 -21.28
CA THR A 736 2.92 1.76 -21.80
C THR A 736 3.47 2.65 -20.69
N THR A 737 2.89 2.60 -19.49
CA THR A 737 3.39 3.35 -18.33
C THR A 737 4.76 2.83 -17.88
N SER A 738 4.94 1.51 -17.82
CA SER A 738 6.22 0.88 -17.52
C SER A 738 7.29 1.20 -18.57
N PHE A 739 6.91 1.24 -19.84
CA PHE A 739 7.76 1.67 -20.94
C PHE A 739 8.17 3.14 -20.79
N ALA A 740 7.23 4.03 -20.49
CA ALA A 740 7.50 5.44 -20.25
C ALA A 740 8.45 5.69 -19.08
N PHE A 741 8.29 4.92 -17.98
CA PHE A 741 9.21 4.97 -16.83
C PHE A 741 10.62 4.48 -17.20
N LYS A 742 10.76 3.37 -17.91
CA LYS A 742 12.07 2.84 -18.33
C LYS A 742 12.71 3.65 -19.44
N TYR A 743 11.94 4.19 -20.35
CA TYR A 743 12.39 5.15 -21.34
C TYR A 743 13.03 6.40 -20.70
N ARG A 744 12.46 6.83 -19.58
CA ARG A 744 12.96 7.96 -18.79
C ARG A 744 14.26 7.63 -18.02
N GLU A 745 14.45 6.41 -17.57
CA GLU A 745 15.76 5.96 -17.03
C GLU A 745 16.82 5.95 -18.11
N PHE A 746 16.45 5.58 -19.32
CA PHE A 746 17.33 5.53 -20.47
C PHE A 746 17.74 6.91 -21.00
N SER A 747 16.84 7.88 -20.94
CA SER A 747 17.14 9.28 -21.34
C SER A 747 18.08 10.02 -20.36
N LYS A 748 18.47 9.37 -19.26
CA LYS A 748 19.45 9.88 -18.29
C LYS A 748 20.85 9.28 -18.46
N LEU A 749 20.99 8.26 -19.30
CA LEU A 749 22.25 7.68 -19.75
C LEU A 749 22.78 8.41 -20.96
#